data_1072f81a31831bf961b7da11ebe03f10
#
_entry.id   1072f81a31831bf961b7da11ebe03f10
#
_cell.length_a   1.000
_cell.length_b   1.000
_cell.length_c   1.000
_cell.angle_alpha   90.00
_cell.angle_beta   90.00
_cell.angle_gamma   90.00
#
_symmetry.space_group_name_H-M   'P 1'
#
loop_
_entity.id
_entity.type
_entity.pdbx_description
1 polymer ?
#
loop_
_entity_poly.entity_id
_entity_poly.type
_entity_poly.pdbx_seq_one_letter_code
_entity_poly.pdbx_strand_id
1 'polypeptide(L)'
;MRSSADTRACGSGMSRRSFVTAAGVFGAGAVLAGCAKKDDTASSSALELDENGMSNQSLSTEPFAYDSVVWGGCHVNCGSRCPLKLYVKDGTVVRVSTDVDGSDDFKPGGIYQMRSCLRGRSNRQRIYNETRIQKPLKRVKGTKRGEGKYEEISWDQAISEIAEIMKDVKEEYGNDAFYIQYGTGQLGGTVSKSWAPDVTALARMMNCWGGYLRHYCDYSTGQITWELPLFNGDAWSNNEVTDLVNSKNIVLWGNNPANTRMSGSAMVWLITWVKENNPDANIVVIDPHLSDTAIGVGTQWVPVRPGTDPALVAGMLHYLHTEGRLDESFIREKFIGFYSDTFVDDVKQGEPTSNAFMGFDADGTLSIDEDMSYEAYLMGAGTYRGTGEKTPEWASSICGVPADTIRWLADLYMDGPTATIQGWGPQRHANGGNVTRSIAMIATLTGNVGISGGGTGAREGTGGVPYKIPANLPNFADRNSVETCISFFDWYQAIEDYTVMDDRTWGVRTIDATGATTYARKPGDIKLKAPIKFIWNYASNVMLNQHADVNDCLRIFNLPDEKDSGLRCVVTHDIYLTPTAMISDYILPATTSYEETDIIKGGTAWTGFACCESPAIDPMFECKPIYEVCRLVAAELGVEEDFTEGRTQEDWVEWLWEQGKEAGDDIGATFEEFKEKGLWKQTDEHTPAIAKPEAIKTPSGKYEVFSKQAYNLSKQWDLTCGGVIPDDGYDQITGLPVWYVAKEAYGDDAAMKDYPFQLIGHHTKSRTHSSYGNVAWLESVHPQQLWIN
;
A
#
# COMPACT_ATOMS: atom_id res chain seq x y z
N MET A 1 58.37 -1.30 -3.24
CA MET A 1 59.01 -0.19 -4.00
C MET A 1 58.03 1.00 -3.91
N ARG A 2 58.39 1.88 -3.09
CA ARG A 2 58.40 3.36 -3.08
C ARG A 2 57.92 3.98 -4.40
N SER A 3 57.02 5.00 -4.38
CA SER A 3 57.23 6.39 -3.91
C SER A 3 55.87 7.07 -3.75
N SER A 4 55.53 7.66 -2.62
CA SER A 4 55.77 9.05 -2.17
C SER A 4 55.04 10.12 -2.96
N ALA A 5 53.97 10.64 -2.37
CA ALA A 5 53.74 11.99 -1.81
C ALA A 5 53.30 13.05 -2.80
N ASP A 6 52.22 13.74 -2.49
CA ASP A 6 52.34 15.11 -2.00
C ASP A 6 50.98 15.57 -1.38
N THR A 7 51.04 15.85 -0.09
CA THR A 7 50.02 16.58 0.64
C THR A 7 50.24 18.07 0.42
N ARG A 8 49.28 18.80 -0.13
CA ARG A 8 49.18 20.25 0.10
C ARG A 8 47.82 20.55 0.72
N ALA A 9 47.89 20.92 1.98
CA ALA A 9 46.82 21.54 2.72
C ALA A 9 46.42 22.86 2.04
N CYS A 10 45.13 23.06 1.85
CA CYS A 10 44.52 24.35 1.67
C CYS A 10 43.43 24.50 2.75
N GLY A 11 43.81 25.18 3.83
CA GLY A 11 42.90 25.61 4.84
C GLY A 11 42.17 26.87 4.39
N SER A 12 40.88 26.88 4.62
CA SER A 12 40.03 27.98 5.12
C SER A 12 38.57 27.50 4.93
N GLY A 13 37.96 27.03 5.99
CA GLY A 13 36.56 26.61 5.98
C GLY A 13 35.64 27.80 5.73
N MET A 14 34.91 27.78 4.67
CA MET A 14 33.76 28.65 4.49
C MET A 14 32.64 28.22 5.41
N SER A 15 32.03 29.19 6.10
CA SER A 15 30.87 28.93 6.96
C SER A 15 29.67 28.43 6.13
N ARG A 16 28.80 27.64 6.75
CA ARG A 16 27.57 27.15 6.09
C ARG A 16 26.74 28.26 5.45
N ARG A 17 26.72 29.49 6.05
CA ARG A 17 26.03 30.63 5.47
C ARG A 17 26.68 31.13 4.17
N SER A 18 27.98 31.14 4.09
CA SER A 18 28.71 31.56 2.87
C SER A 18 28.57 30.58 1.74
N PHE A 19 28.42 29.28 2.03
CA PHE A 19 28.17 28.24 1.03
C PHE A 19 26.78 28.36 0.41
N VAL A 20 25.74 28.57 1.23
CA VAL A 20 24.36 28.75 0.75
C VAL A 20 24.23 30.03 -0.09
N THR A 21 24.87 31.10 0.29
CA THR A 21 24.84 32.34 -0.47
C THR A 21 25.61 32.22 -1.80
N ALA A 22 26.76 31.52 -1.82
CA ALA A 22 27.52 31.29 -3.03
C ALA A 22 26.80 30.34 -4.01
N ALA A 23 26.17 29.28 -3.50
CA ALA A 23 25.39 28.35 -4.32
C ALA A 23 24.14 29.01 -4.91
N GLY A 24 23.48 29.91 -4.18
CA GLY A 24 22.33 30.69 -4.67
C GLY A 24 22.70 31.66 -5.79
N VAL A 25 23.85 32.31 -5.68
CA VAL A 25 24.33 33.27 -6.68
C VAL A 25 24.85 32.57 -7.95
N PHE A 26 25.56 31.43 -7.80
CA PHE A 26 26.02 30.66 -8.95
C PHE A 26 24.91 29.92 -9.70
N GLY A 27 23.89 29.45 -9.00
CA GLY A 27 22.73 28.80 -9.60
C GLY A 27 21.89 29.77 -10.45
N ALA A 28 21.68 30.97 -9.97
CA ALA A 28 20.93 32.00 -10.72
C ALA A 28 21.74 32.54 -11.92
N GLY A 29 23.06 32.67 -11.81
CA GLY A 29 23.93 33.15 -12.88
C GLY A 29 24.10 32.15 -14.05
N ALA A 30 24.11 30.86 -13.77
CA ALA A 30 24.27 29.83 -14.81
C ALA A 30 22.99 29.63 -15.66
N VAL A 31 21.81 29.84 -15.09
CA VAL A 31 20.53 29.76 -15.83
C VAL A 31 20.36 30.98 -16.75
N LEU A 32 20.91 32.14 -16.39
CA LEU A 32 20.82 33.35 -17.23
C LEU A 32 21.88 33.40 -18.35
N ALA A 33 22.98 32.67 -18.21
CA ALA A 33 24.04 32.66 -19.25
C ALA A 33 23.79 31.64 -20.39
N GLY A 34 22.88 30.71 -20.22
CA GLY A 34 22.55 29.69 -21.24
C GLY A 34 21.58 30.14 -22.33
N CYS A 35 20.95 31.29 -22.21
CA CYS A 35 19.92 31.78 -23.17
C CYS A 35 20.32 32.97 -24.05
N ALA A 36 21.60 33.30 -24.09
CA ALA A 36 22.04 34.38 -24.97
C ALA A 36 22.71 33.84 -26.23
N LYS A 37 21.90 33.46 -27.25
CA LYS A 37 22.28 33.58 -28.65
C LYS A 37 21.33 34.60 -29.33
N LYS A 38 21.96 35.60 -29.85
CA LYS A 38 21.36 36.75 -30.49
C LYS A 38 20.40 36.42 -31.61
N ASP A 39 19.22 37.00 -31.57
CA ASP A 39 18.67 37.74 -32.73
C ASP A 39 18.03 39.00 -32.16
N ASP A 40 18.51 40.13 -32.68
CA ASP A 40 18.11 41.47 -32.34
C ASP A 40 16.70 41.76 -32.88
N THR A 41 15.71 41.77 -32.03
CA THR A 41 14.49 42.59 -32.03
C THR A 41 13.45 41.98 -31.10
N ALA A 42 13.67 41.96 -29.81
CA ALA A 42 12.60 41.77 -28.84
C ALA A 42 12.90 42.69 -27.64
N SER A 43 11.98 43.62 -27.37
CA SER A 43 11.98 44.44 -26.17
C SER A 43 12.07 43.56 -24.91
N SER A 44 13.11 43.76 -24.11
CA SER A 44 13.22 43.14 -22.79
C SER A 44 12.14 43.72 -21.88
N SER A 45 10.98 43.06 -21.76
CA SER A 45 10.11 43.26 -20.61
C SER A 45 10.78 42.64 -19.40
N ALA A 46 11.21 43.47 -18.47
CA ALA A 46 11.64 42.97 -17.16
C ALA A 46 10.51 42.16 -16.52
N LEU A 47 10.84 40.99 -15.97
CA LEU A 47 9.91 40.19 -15.16
C LEU A 47 9.44 41.06 -13.99
N GLU A 48 8.18 41.44 -13.99
CA GLU A 48 7.54 42.04 -12.82
C GLU A 48 7.31 40.95 -11.80
N LEU A 49 7.99 41.05 -10.69
CA LEU A 49 7.77 40.20 -9.51
C LEU A 49 6.73 40.88 -8.63
N ASP A 50 5.84 40.07 -8.04
CA ASP A 50 4.93 40.55 -7.00
C ASP A 50 5.68 40.95 -5.70
N GLU A 51 4.97 41.46 -4.73
CA GLU A 51 5.52 41.88 -3.44
C GLU A 51 6.19 40.72 -2.64
N ASN A 52 5.97 39.48 -3.04
CA ASN A 52 6.59 38.25 -2.49
C ASN A 52 7.76 37.72 -3.34
N GLY A 53 8.15 38.47 -4.39
CA GLY A 53 9.22 38.04 -5.29
C GLY A 53 8.85 36.92 -6.24
N MET A 54 7.57 36.68 -6.46
CA MET A 54 7.06 35.65 -7.36
C MET A 54 6.58 36.27 -8.68
N SER A 55 6.96 35.66 -9.79
CA SER A 55 6.47 36.05 -11.10
C SER A 55 5.08 35.46 -11.33
N ASN A 56 4.08 36.30 -11.51
CA ASN A 56 2.75 35.91 -11.94
C ASN A 56 2.69 35.56 -13.44
N GLN A 57 3.79 35.67 -14.17
CA GLN A 57 3.82 35.27 -15.57
C GLN A 57 3.94 33.74 -15.67
N SER A 58 2.98 33.10 -16.33
CA SER A 58 3.18 31.73 -16.82
C SER A 58 4.44 31.69 -17.68
N LEU A 59 5.29 30.68 -17.50
CA LEU A 59 6.53 30.48 -18.27
C LEU A 59 6.33 30.33 -19.80
N SER A 60 5.10 30.55 -20.29
CA SER A 60 4.75 30.59 -21.71
C SER A 60 3.67 31.62 -21.89
N THR A 61 4.00 32.71 -22.62
CA THR A 61 3.06 33.77 -23.03
C THR A 61 2.25 33.38 -24.25
N GLU A 62 2.59 32.27 -24.93
CA GLU A 62 1.81 31.77 -26.07
C GLU A 62 0.71 30.83 -25.57
N PRO A 63 -0.53 30.99 -26.07
CA PRO A 63 -1.59 30.04 -25.77
C PRO A 63 -1.15 28.65 -26.21
N PHE A 64 -1.15 27.72 -25.29
CA PHE A 64 -0.84 26.34 -25.59
C PHE A 64 -1.94 25.76 -26.50
N ALA A 65 -1.59 25.45 -27.77
CA ALA A 65 -2.55 24.98 -28.73
C ALA A 65 -2.93 23.50 -28.49
N TYR A 66 -4.21 23.25 -28.34
CA TYR A 66 -4.83 21.93 -28.24
C TYR A 66 -6.21 21.94 -28.89
N ASP A 67 -6.68 20.77 -29.29
CA ASP A 67 -7.99 20.60 -29.93
C ASP A 67 -9.07 20.28 -28.89
N SER A 68 -8.71 19.46 -27.89
CA SER A 68 -9.60 19.00 -26.81
C SER A 68 -8.88 18.79 -25.48
N VAL A 69 -9.67 18.77 -24.44
CA VAL A 69 -9.23 18.38 -23.08
C VAL A 69 -10.05 17.20 -22.64
N VAL A 70 -9.37 16.12 -22.24
CA VAL A 70 -10.00 14.90 -21.77
C VAL A 70 -9.59 14.66 -20.31
N TRP A 71 -10.51 14.18 -19.49
CA TRP A 71 -10.19 13.75 -18.14
C TRP A 71 -9.76 12.29 -18.14
N GLY A 72 -8.75 12.00 -17.34
CA GLY A 72 -8.28 10.66 -17.03
C GLY A 72 -7.78 10.60 -15.60
N GLY A 73 -7.20 9.49 -15.20
CA GLY A 73 -6.74 9.27 -13.86
C GLY A 73 -5.31 8.76 -13.75
N CYS A 74 -4.73 8.92 -12.59
CA CYS A 74 -3.48 8.29 -12.22
C CYS A 74 -3.76 6.97 -11.48
N HIS A 75 -3.63 5.85 -12.18
CA HIS A 75 -4.03 4.53 -11.69
C HIS A 75 -3.00 3.80 -10.84
N VAL A 76 -1.81 4.37 -10.68
CA VAL A 76 -0.72 3.67 -9.99
C VAL A 76 -1.00 3.41 -8.51
N ASN A 77 -0.30 2.46 -7.97
CA ASN A 77 -0.54 1.87 -6.65
C ASN A 77 -0.23 2.73 -5.42
N CYS A 78 0.04 4.03 -5.56
CA CYS A 78 0.06 4.92 -4.39
C CYS A 78 -1.35 5.13 -3.79
N GLY A 79 -2.41 4.72 -4.50
CA GLY A 79 -3.79 4.78 -4.04
C GLY A 79 -4.43 6.17 -4.03
N SER A 80 -3.72 7.22 -4.47
CA SER A 80 -4.27 8.58 -4.48
C SER A 80 -5.28 8.82 -5.59
N ARG A 81 -5.24 8.04 -6.66
CA ARG A 81 -6.20 8.09 -7.79
C ARG A 81 -6.46 9.50 -8.32
N CYS A 82 -5.38 10.30 -8.47
CA CYS A 82 -5.51 11.72 -8.82
C CYS A 82 -6.12 11.91 -10.20
N PRO A 83 -7.15 12.73 -10.37
CA PRO A 83 -7.65 13.11 -11.69
C PRO A 83 -6.61 13.93 -12.45
N LEU A 84 -6.55 13.73 -13.76
CA LEU A 84 -5.62 14.34 -14.67
C LEU A 84 -6.35 14.97 -15.85
N LYS A 85 -5.92 16.17 -16.28
CA LYS A 85 -6.32 16.80 -17.52
C LYS A 85 -5.32 16.49 -18.62
N LEU A 86 -5.79 15.83 -19.67
CA LEU A 86 -4.99 15.49 -20.84
C LEU A 86 -5.36 16.45 -21.98
N TYR A 87 -4.40 17.19 -22.47
CA TYR A 87 -4.56 18.10 -23.60
C TYR A 87 -4.15 17.38 -24.86
N VAL A 88 -5.09 17.23 -25.76
CA VAL A 88 -4.92 16.51 -27.03
C VAL A 88 -4.83 17.49 -28.20
N LYS A 89 -3.88 17.25 -29.08
CA LYS A 89 -3.72 17.94 -30.33
C LYS A 89 -3.38 16.97 -31.44
N ASP A 90 -4.11 17.00 -32.54
CA ASP A 90 -3.93 16.11 -33.70
C ASP A 90 -3.85 14.63 -33.27
N GLY A 91 -4.76 14.19 -32.37
CA GLY A 91 -4.79 12.81 -31.82
C GLY A 91 -3.62 12.46 -30.92
N THR A 92 -2.86 13.42 -30.41
CA THR A 92 -1.70 13.20 -29.54
C THR A 92 -1.85 13.94 -28.23
N VAL A 93 -1.60 13.26 -27.09
CA VAL A 93 -1.52 13.91 -25.78
C VAL A 93 -0.26 14.76 -25.73
N VAL A 94 -0.42 16.08 -25.80
CA VAL A 94 0.71 17.03 -25.84
C VAL A 94 1.07 17.55 -24.44
N ARG A 95 0.13 17.52 -23.48
CA ARG A 95 0.35 17.95 -22.10
C ARG A 95 -0.53 17.16 -21.15
N VAL A 96 -0.02 16.90 -19.93
CA VAL A 96 -0.79 16.42 -18.80
C VAL A 96 -0.71 17.46 -17.69
N SER A 97 -1.86 17.87 -17.17
CA SER A 97 -1.96 18.76 -16.03
C SER A 97 -2.86 18.14 -14.93
N THR A 98 -3.29 18.92 -14.00
CA THR A 98 -4.04 18.48 -12.83
C THR A 98 -5.36 19.24 -12.72
N ASP A 99 -6.18 18.82 -11.78
CA ASP A 99 -7.34 19.59 -11.34
C ASP A 99 -6.90 20.97 -10.81
N VAL A 100 -7.62 22.00 -11.26
CA VAL A 100 -7.43 23.40 -10.84
C VAL A 100 -8.74 24.03 -10.36
N ASP A 101 -9.82 23.23 -10.31
CA ASP A 101 -11.14 23.69 -9.89
C ASP A 101 -11.29 23.52 -8.37
N GLY A 102 -11.74 24.58 -7.68
CA GLY A 102 -11.85 24.64 -6.25
C GLY A 102 -10.82 25.56 -5.59
N SER A 103 -10.69 25.51 -4.30
CA SER A 103 -9.83 26.36 -3.51
C SER A 103 -8.74 25.55 -2.79
N ASP A 104 -7.61 26.21 -2.50
CA ASP A 104 -6.61 25.71 -1.57
C ASP A 104 -6.96 26.04 -0.10
N ASP A 105 -7.99 26.87 0.11
CA ASP A 105 -8.46 27.20 1.46
C ASP A 105 -9.22 26.00 2.03
N PHE A 106 -8.76 25.51 3.18
CA PHE A 106 -9.51 24.49 3.90
C PHE A 106 -10.76 25.13 4.53
N LYS A 107 -11.93 24.71 4.04
CA LYS A 107 -13.23 25.04 4.64
C LYS A 107 -14.02 23.75 4.74
N PRO A 108 -14.66 23.44 5.88
CA PRO A 108 -15.61 22.36 5.94
C PRO A 108 -16.65 22.51 4.80
N GLY A 109 -16.89 21.46 4.02
CA GLY A 109 -17.75 21.49 2.83
C GLY A 109 -17.15 22.21 1.61
N GLY A 110 -15.88 22.62 1.64
CA GLY A 110 -15.20 23.23 0.50
C GLY A 110 -14.85 22.23 -0.60
N ILE A 111 -14.78 22.73 -1.84
CA ILE A 111 -14.33 21.95 -2.99
C ILE A 111 -12.79 22.04 -3.04
N TYR A 112 -12.11 20.91 -2.83
CA TYR A 112 -10.66 20.85 -2.86
C TYR A 112 -10.11 20.61 -4.25
N GLN A 113 -8.94 21.18 -4.51
CA GLN A 113 -8.19 20.88 -5.70
C GLN A 113 -7.49 19.52 -5.55
N MET A 114 -7.86 18.57 -6.42
CA MET A 114 -7.25 17.23 -6.47
C MET A 114 -5.98 17.27 -7.32
N ARG A 115 -4.93 17.92 -6.83
CA ARG A 115 -3.68 18.07 -7.57
C ARG A 115 -2.91 16.75 -7.66
N SER A 116 -2.42 16.44 -8.85
CA SER A 116 -1.52 15.33 -9.05
C SER A 116 -0.06 15.72 -8.79
N CYS A 117 0.72 14.77 -8.28
CA CYS A 117 2.16 14.95 -8.08
C CYS A 117 2.94 14.86 -9.41
N LEU A 118 4.26 15.01 -9.31
CA LEU A 118 5.13 14.96 -10.48
C LEU A 118 5.07 13.60 -11.23
N ARG A 119 4.81 12.49 -10.54
CA ARG A 119 4.60 11.18 -11.17
C ARG A 119 3.36 11.17 -12.06
N GLY A 120 2.21 11.60 -11.53
CA GLY A 120 0.98 11.71 -12.31
C GLY A 120 1.14 12.62 -13.52
N ARG A 121 1.80 13.76 -13.36
CA ARG A 121 2.06 14.70 -14.47
C ARG A 121 3.00 14.16 -15.54
N SER A 122 3.76 13.10 -15.25
CA SER A 122 4.65 12.46 -16.23
C SER A 122 4.01 11.34 -17.04
N ASN A 123 2.70 11.12 -16.92
CA ASN A 123 2.02 10.06 -17.68
C ASN A 123 2.13 10.18 -19.19
N ARG A 124 2.34 11.39 -19.74
CA ARG A 124 2.64 11.54 -21.16
C ARG A 124 3.87 10.72 -21.58
N GLN A 125 4.91 10.68 -20.74
CA GLN A 125 6.11 9.87 -21.02
C GLN A 125 5.84 8.36 -20.84
N ARG A 126 4.80 7.98 -20.13
CA ARG A 126 4.38 6.56 -20.06
C ARG A 126 3.60 6.16 -21.32
N ILE A 127 2.70 7.02 -21.80
CA ILE A 127 1.93 6.76 -23.03
C ILE A 127 2.87 6.52 -24.20
N TYR A 128 3.85 7.42 -24.39
CA TYR A 128 4.74 7.41 -25.53
C TYR A 128 6.15 6.86 -25.23
N ASN A 129 6.24 5.97 -24.22
CA ASN A 129 7.51 5.33 -23.92
C ASN A 129 7.89 4.33 -25.01
N GLU A 130 9.12 4.41 -25.49
CA GLU A 130 9.65 3.56 -26.56
C GLU A 130 9.72 2.07 -26.19
N THR A 131 9.68 1.75 -24.90
CA THR A 131 9.76 0.37 -24.39
C THR A 131 8.38 -0.27 -24.23
N ARG A 132 7.30 0.33 -24.73
CA ARG A 132 5.97 -0.28 -24.73
C ARG A 132 5.94 -1.56 -25.55
N ILE A 133 5.26 -2.58 -25.03
CA ILE A 133 4.95 -3.80 -25.79
C ILE A 133 3.96 -3.43 -26.89
N GLN A 134 4.27 -3.82 -28.12
CA GLN A 134 3.51 -3.39 -29.30
C GLN A 134 2.60 -4.48 -29.85
N LYS A 135 2.99 -5.74 -29.66
CA LYS A 135 2.28 -6.93 -30.20
C LYS A 135 2.31 -8.06 -29.18
N PRO A 136 1.41 -9.04 -29.29
CA PRO A 136 1.52 -10.25 -28.50
C PRO A 136 2.85 -10.96 -28.76
N LEU A 137 3.47 -11.43 -27.69
CA LEU A 137 4.76 -12.12 -27.71
C LEU A 137 4.60 -13.51 -27.09
N LYS A 138 5.20 -14.51 -27.74
CA LYS A 138 5.29 -15.88 -27.24
C LYS A 138 6.75 -16.25 -26.99
N ARG A 139 7.01 -16.90 -25.87
CA ARG A 139 8.36 -17.40 -25.57
C ARG A 139 8.81 -18.42 -26.60
N VAL A 140 9.99 -18.25 -27.13
CA VAL A 140 10.56 -19.16 -28.14
C VAL A 140 10.69 -20.57 -27.56
N LYS A 141 10.16 -21.57 -28.30
CA LYS A 141 10.16 -22.97 -27.87
C LYS A 141 11.58 -23.46 -27.55
N GLY A 142 11.72 -24.13 -26.40
CA GLY A 142 13.00 -24.68 -25.94
C GLY A 142 13.88 -23.70 -25.16
N THR A 143 13.47 -22.44 -24.98
CA THR A 143 14.15 -21.47 -24.10
C THR A 143 13.58 -21.55 -22.68
N LYS A 144 14.37 -21.11 -21.70
CA LYS A 144 13.92 -20.98 -20.31
C LYS A 144 13.17 -19.66 -20.09
N ARG A 145 12.25 -19.64 -19.13
CA ARG A 145 11.67 -18.40 -18.63
C ARG A 145 12.79 -17.56 -18.00
N GLY A 146 12.80 -16.25 -18.32
CA GLY A 146 13.87 -15.33 -17.92
C GLY A 146 14.99 -15.13 -18.94
N GLU A 147 15.07 -15.94 -20.01
CA GLU A 147 16.07 -15.73 -21.08
C GLU A 147 15.75 -14.54 -22.01
N GLY A 148 14.54 -13.98 -21.92
CA GLY A 148 14.12 -12.83 -22.72
C GLY A 148 13.99 -13.10 -24.22
N LYS A 149 13.76 -14.36 -24.63
CA LYS A 149 13.65 -14.75 -26.02
C LYS A 149 12.18 -14.97 -26.40
N TYR A 150 11.66 -14.06 -27.21
CA TYR A 150 10.27 -14.04 -27.65
C TYR A 150 10.15 -13.92 -29.17
N GLU A 151 9.07 -14.39 -29.72
CA GLU A 151 8.61 -14.19 -31.09
C GLU A 151 7.28 -13.46 -31.09
N GLU A 152 7.07 -12.56 -32.05
CA GLU A 152 5.79 -11.89 -32.27
C GLU A 152 4.78 -12.88 -32.83
N ILE A 153 3.56 -12.87 -32.30
CA ILE A 153 2.43 -13.69 -32.80
C ILE A 153 1.19 -12.81 -32.97
N SER A 154 0.19 -13.29 -33.68
CA SER A 154 -1.10 -12.61 -33.78
C SER A 154 -1.91 -12.75 -32.50
N TRP A 155 -2.89 -11.85 -32.31
CA TRP A 155 -3.86 -11.97 -31.22
C TRP A 155 -4.67 -13.26 -31.32
N ASP A 156 -5.14 -13.64 -32.51
CA ASP A 156 -5.92 -14.86 -32.70
C ASP A 156 -5.10 -16.09 -32.28
N GLN A 157 -3.82 -16.13 -32.67
CA GLN A 157 -2.92 -17.20 -32.23
C GLN A 157 -2.73 -17.20 -30.72
N ALA A 158 -2.47 -16.04 -30.11
CA ALA A 158 -2.25 -15.93 -28.66
C ALA A 158 -3.50 -16.40 -27.88
N ILE A 159 -4.66 -15.91 -28.23
CA ILE A 159 -5.93 -16.23 -27.54
C ILE A 159 -6.28 -17.71 -27.70
N SER A 160 -6.19 -18.25 -28.93
CA SER A 160 -6.49 -19.66 -29.20
C SER A 160 -5.55 -20.60 -28.43
N GLU A 161 -4.24 -20.37 -28.47
CA GLU A 161 -3.25 -21.20 -27.75
C GLU A 161 -3.41 -21.10 -26.24
N ILE A 162 -3.64 -19.91 -25.69
CA ILE A 162 -3.87 -19.71 -24.25
C ILE A 162 -5.13 -20.46 -23.82
N ALA A 163 -6.24 -20.33 -24.56
CA ALA A 163 -7.48 -21.01 -24.25
C ALA A 163 -7.37 -22.54 -24.35
N GLU A 164 -6.61 -23.06 -25.32
CA GLU A 164 -6.33 -24.50 -25.44
C GLU A 164 -5.56 -25.00 -24.20
N ILE A 165 -4.48 -24.31 -23.80
CA ILE A 165 -3.72 -24.65 -22.59
C ILE A 165 -4.61 -24.60 -21.34
N MET A 166 -5.49 -23.60 -21.25
CA MET A 166 -6.44 -23.50 -20.12
C MET A 166 -7.39 -24.70 -20.08
N LYS A 167 -7.94 -25.12 -21.23
CA LYS A 167 -8.80 -26.31 -21.31
C LYS A 167 -8.07 -27.58 -20.86
N ASP A 168 -6.84 -27.76 -21.32
CA ASP A 168 -6.00 -28.90 -20.94
C ASP A 168 -5.70 -28.94 -19.45
N VAL A 169 -5.30 -27.79 -18.87
CA VAL A 169 -5.04 -27.67 -17.41
C VAL A 169 -6.30 -27.97 -16.61
N LYS A 170 -7.45 -27.47 -17.04
CA LYS A 170 -8.72 -27.72 -16.34
C LYS A 170 -9.14 -29.20 -16.44
N GLU A 171 -8.96 -29.85 -17.57
CA GLU A 171 -9.26 -31.26 -17.75
C GLU A 171 -8.40 -32.14 -16.84
N GLU A 172 -7.11 -31.78 -16.68
CA GLU A 172 -6.15 -32.60 -15.92
C GLU A 172 -6.18 -32.32 -14.41
N TYR A 173 -6.34 -31.04 -14.00
CA TYR A 173 -6.15 -30.61 -12.61
C TYR A 173 -7.38 -29.91 -11.99
N GLY A 174 -8.36 -29.55 -12.78
CA GLY A 174 -9.48 -28.72 -12.31
C GLY A 174 -9.15 -27.24 -12.16
N ASN A 175 -10.11 -26.49 -11.64
CA ASN A 175 -9.97 -25.03 -11.45
C ASN A 175 -9.02 -24.65 -10.31
N ASP A 176 -8.70 -25.58 -9.41
CA ASP A 176 -7.72 -25.37 -8.32
C ASP A 176 -6.30 -25.07 -8.84
N ALA A 177 -5.99 -25.42 -10.12
CA ALA A 177 -4.67 -25.20 -10.71
C ALA A 177 -4.47 -23.82 -11.35
N PHE A 178 -5.49 -22.95 -11.33
CA PHE A 178 -5.39 -21.59 -11.86
C PHE A 178 -5.18 -20.57 -10.75
N TYR A 179 -4.31 -19.61 -11.00
CA TYR A 179 -4.03 -18.55 -10.05
C TYR A 179 -3.98 -17.18 -10.75
N ILE A 180 -4.64 -16.18 -10.18
CA ILE A 180 -4.52 -14.78 -10.61
C ILE A 180 -3.54 -14.10 -9.67
N GLN A 181 -2.44 -13.61 -10.25
CA GLN A 181 -1.38 -12.98 -9.47
C GLN A 181 -1.83 -11.60 -8.94
N TYR A 182 -1.35 -11.27 -7.76
CA TYR A 182 -1.56 -9.95 -7.15
C TYR A 182 -1.02 -8.83 -8.05
N GLY A 183 -1.83 -7.81 -8.28
CA GLY A 183 -1.46 -6.68 -9.12
C GLY A 183 -1.98 -5.37 -8.57
N THR A 184 -1.16 -4.32 -8.60
CA THR A 184 -1.54 -2.96 -8.18
C THR A 184 -1.07 -1.88 -9.14
N GLY A 185 -0.60 -2.26 -10.32
CA GLY A 185 -0.17 -1.30 -11.35
C GLY A 185 -1.32 -0.49 -11.93
N GLN A 186 -2.52 -1.08 -11.94
CA GLN A 186 -3.77 -0.46 -12.38
C GLN A 186 -4.78 -0.46 -11.23
N LEU A 187 -4.47 0.29 -10.17
CA LEU A 187 -5.27 0.28 -8.94
C LEU A 187 -6.51 1.20 -9.02
N GLY A 188 -6.48 2.21 -9.85
CA GLY A 188 -7.48 3.28 -9.85
C GLY A 188 -8.77 2.96 -10.56
N GLY A 189 -8.75 2.20 -11.64
CA GLY A 189 -9.91 1.89 -12.47
C GLY A 189 -10.98 1.07 -11.78
N THR A 190 -12.13 0.98 -12.39
CA THR A 190 -13.26 0.14 -11.95
C THR A 190 -13.37 -1.10 -12.81
N VAL A 191 -13.37 -0.98 -14.12
CA VAL A 191 -13.40 -2.09 -15.09
C VAL A 191 -11.99 -2.62 -15.36
N SER A 192 -11.03 -1.72 -15.54
CA SER A 192 -9.65 -2.03 -15.92
C SER A 192 -8.72 -2.33 -14.76
N LYS A 193 -9.21 -2.37 -13.53
CA LYS A 193 -8.35 -2.52 -12.34
C LYS A 193 -7.67 -3.90 -12.25
N SER A 194 -6.52 -3.91 -11.57
CA SER A 194 -5.76 -5.12 -11.23
C SER A 194 -5.81 -5.51 -9.75
N TRP A 195 -6.36 -4.65 -8.88
CA TRP A 195 -6.51 -4.87 -7.43
C TRP A 195 -7.96 -4.66 -6.97
N ALA A 196 -8.53 -5.40 -6.02
CA ALA A 196 -8.06 -6.70 -5.54
C ALA A 196 -8.31 -7.75 -6.61
N PRO A 197 -7.45 -8.79 -6.73
CA PRO A 197 -7.54 -9.75 -7.82
C PRO A 197 -8.88 -10.47 -7.96
N ASP A 198 -9.58 -10.70 -6.85
CA ASP A 198 -10.87 -11.38 -6.78
C ASP A 198 -12.07 -10.56 -7.31
N VAL A 199 -11.87 -9.29 -7.64
CA VAL A 199 -12.91 -8.38 -8.17
C VAL A 199 -12.51 -7.71 -9.49
N THR A 200 -11.59 -8.32 -10.23
CA THR A 200 -11.12 -7.86 -11.55
C THR A 200 -11.90 -8.50 -12.69
N ALA A 201 -11.73 -7.98 -13.91
CA ALA A 201 -12.27 -8.61 -15.12
C ALA A 201 -11.77 -10.07 -15.29
N LEU A 202 -10.49 -10.33 -14.92
CA LEU A 202 -9.95 -11.70 -14.92
C LEU A 202 -10.70 -12.60 -13.94
N ALA A 203 -10.95 -12.14 -12.72
CA ALA A 203 -11.71 -12.92 -11.74
C ALA A 203 -13.13 -13.21 -12.23
N ARG A 204 -13.80 -12.21 -12.80
CA ARG A 204 -15.13 -12.38 -13.38
C ARG A 204 -15.12 -13.45 -14.49
N MET A 205 -14.18 -13.40 -15.43
CA MET A 205 -14.03 -14.39 -16.50
C MET A 205 -13.80 -15.79 -15.93
N MET A 206 -12.85 -15.92 -14.99
CA MET A 206 -12.54 -17.21 -14.37
C MET A 206 -13.73 -17.78 -13.59
N ASN A 207 -14.48 -16.95 -12.88
CA ASN A 207 -15.69 -17.38 -12.16
C ASN A 207 -16.81 -17.82 -13.11
N CYS A 208 -16.98 -17.18 -14.28
CA CYS A 208 -17.89 -17.68 -15.33
C CYS A 208 -17.45 -19.03 -15.86
N TRP A 209 -16.16 -19.38 -15.80
CA TRP A 209 -15.61 -20.64 -16.29
C TRP A 209 -15.35 -21.68 -15.20
N GLY A 210 -15.80 -21.43 -13.96
CA GLY A 210 -15.77 -22.36 -12.83
C GLY A 210 -14.83 -22.00 -11.68
N GLY A 211 -14.09 -20.90 -11.79
CA GLY A 211 -13.29 -20.35 -10.69
C GLY A 211 -11.79 -20.54 -10.83
N TYR A 212 -11.08 -20.26 -9.74
CA TYR A 212 -9.62 -20.32 -9.63
C TYR A 212 -9.21 -20.30 -8.16
N LEU A 213 -7.97 -20.70 -7.86
CA LEU A 213 -7.38 -20.61 -6.52
C LEU A 213 -7.18 -19.14 -6.13
N ARG A 214 -7.88 -18.69 -5.09
CA ARG A 214 -7.79 -17.34 -4.56
C ARG A 214 -6.68 -17.23 -3.53
N HIS A 215 -6.33 -16.00 -3.17
CA HIS A 215 -5.43 -15.73 -2.07
C HIS A 215 -6.06 -14.78 -1.05
N TYR A 216 -5.55 -14.81 0.17
CA TYR A 216 -5.87 -13.88 1.25
C TYR A 216 -4.65 -13.05 1.61
N CYS A 217 -4.86 -12.00 2.44
CA CYS A 217 -3.86 -11.02 2.85
C CYS A 217 -3.60 -9.95 1.77
N ASP A 218 -2.75 -9.00 2.10
CA ASP A 218 -2.32 -7.92 1.22
C ASP A 218 -0.82 -7.68 1.40
N TYR A 219 -0.09 -7.59 0.31
CA TYR A 219 1.35 -7.36 0.35
C TYR A 219 1.72 -6.02 0.98
N SER A 220 0.93 -5.00 0.71
CA SER A 220 1.21 -3.64 1.19
C SER A 220 1.01 -3.49 2.70
N THR A 221 0.01 -4.15 3.25
CA THR A 221 -0.48 -3.97 4.62
C THR A 221 -0.64 -5.29 5.36
N GLY A 222 0.13 -6.31 5.00
CA GLY A 222 -0.02 -7.67 5.51
C GLY A 222 -0.12 -7.75 7.02
N GLN A 223 0.80 -7.17 7.75
CA GLN A 223 0.77 -7.22 9.22
C GLN A 223 -0.24 -6.24 9.84
N ILE A 224 -0.46 -5.06 9.25
CA ILE A 224 -1.51 -4.15 9.72
C ILE A 224 -2.89 -4.83 9.63
N THR A 225 -3.21 -5.44 8.48
CA THR A 225 -4.50 -6.12 8.27
C THR A 225 -4.67 -7.37 9.11
N TRP A 226 -3.57 -7.92 9.58
CA TRP A 226 -3.53 -9.12 10.39
C TRP A 226 -3.57 -8.83 11.90
N GLU A 227 -2.69 -7.93 12.38
CA GLU A 227 -2.43 -7.72 13.79
C GLU A 227 -3.34 -6.67 14.43
N LEU A 228 -3.72 -5.60 13.71
CA LEU A 228 -4.63 -4.61 14.29
C LEU A 228 -6.01 -5.20 14.65
N PRO A 229 -6.61 -6.10 13.84
CA PRO A 229 -7.85 -6.78 14.23
C PRO A 229 -7.72 -7.58 15.53
N LEU A 230 -6.54 -8.09 15.87
CA LEU A 230 -6.30 -8.77 17.14
C LEU A 230 -6.35 -7.82 18.35
N PHE A 231 -6.15 -6.52 18.12
CA PHE A 231 -6.16 -5.48 19.14
C PHE A 231 -7.49 -4.74 19.22
N ASN A 232 -8.04 -4.29 18.08
CA ASN A 232 -9.23 -3.43 18.02
C ASN A 232 -10.35 -3.95 17.09
N GLY A 233 -10.19 -5.13 16.51
CA GLY A 233 -11.18 -5.75 15.62
C GLY A 233 -11.22 -5.18 14.20
N ASP A 234 -10.40 -4.17 13.87
CA ASP A 234 -10.40 -3.52 12.56
C ASP A 234 -9.00 -2.95 12.21
N ALA A 235 -8.55 -3.20 10.98
CA ALA A 235 -7.26 -2.68 10.49
C ALA A 235 -7.33 -1.22 10.00
N TRP A 236 -8.51 -0.69 9.74
CA TRP A 236 -8.71 0.52 8.96
C TRP A 236 -9.38 1.68 9.71
N SER A 237 -9.98 1.41 10.87
CA SER A 237 -10.72 2.39 11.64
C SER A 237 -9.79 3.44 12.26
N ASN A 238 -9.89 4.69 11.81
CA ASN A 238 -9.25 5.86 12.39
C ASN A 238 -10.14 7.08 12.16
N ASN A 239 -9.86 8.20 12.81
CA ASN A 239 -10.52 9.44 12.49
C ASN A 239 -10.32 9.78 11.02
N GLU A 240 -11.31 10.43 10.42
CA GLU A 240 -11.20 10.92 9.06
C GLU A 240 -10.00 11.88 8.93
N VAL A 241 -9.29 11.81 7.81
CA VAL A 241 -8.07 12.62 7.60
C VAL A 241 -8.33 14.12 7.70
N THR A 242 -9.53 14.58 7.40
CA THR A 242 -9.93 16.00 7.55
C THR A 242 -10.04 16.47 8.99
N ASP A 243 -10.18 15.54 9.95
CA ASP A 243 -10.20 15.84 11.38
C ASP A 243 -8.84 16.29 11.95
N LEU A 244 -7.76 16.11 11.19
CA LEU A 244 -6.43 16.58 11.57
C LEU A 244 -6.37 18.08 11.88
N VAL A 245 -7.27 18.88 11.32
CA VAL A 245 -7.35 20.32 11.58
C VAL A 245 -7.75 20.64 13.02
N ASN A 246 -8.34 19.68 13.73
CA ASN A 246 -8.75 19.78 15.12
C ASN A 246 -7.68 19.26 16.11
N SER A 247 -6.56 18.73 15.59
CA SER A 247 -5.52 18.15 16.43
C SER A 247 -4.62 19.21 17.06
N LYS A 248 -4.33 19.06 18.35
CA LYS A 248 -3.25 19.80 19.01
C LYS A 248 -1.89 19.20 18.66
N ASN A 249 -1.84 17.87 18.58
CA ASN A 249 -0.65 17.13 18.22
C ASN A 249 -0.97 16.18 17.06
N ILE A 250 -0.06 16.10 16.09
CA ILE A 250 -0.12 15.14 14.98
C ILE A 250 1.17 14.32 15.04
N VAL A 251 1.05 13.02 15.23
CA VAL A 251 2.17 12.08 15.22
C VAL A 251 2.12 11.24 13.96
N LEU A 252 3.10 11.44 13.08
CA LEU A 252 3.31 10.65 11.87
C LEU A 252 4.36 9.59 12.18
N TRP A 253 3.90 8.36 12.41
CA TRP A 253 4.77 7.27 12.83
C TRP A 253 5.16 6.39 11.64
N GLY A 254 6.40 6.47 11.20
CA GLY A 254 6.88 5.80 9.98
C GLY A 254 6.08 6.18 8.74
N ASN A 255 5.55 7.41 8.70
CA ASN A 255 4.65 7.90 7.67
C ASN A 255 5.25 9.12 6.97
N ASN A 256 5.54 8.97 5.67
CA ASN A 256 6.15 10.01 4.86
C ASN A 256 5.23 10.40 3.67
N PRO A 257 4.09 11.07 3.91
CA PRO A 257 3.14 11.41 2.86
C PRO A 257 3.73 12.33 1.78
N ALA A 258 4.76 13.13 2.08
CA ALA A 258 5.42 13.96 1.10
C ALA A 258 6.11 13.17 -0.03
N ASN A 259 6.40 11.89 0.17
CA ASN A 259 6.98 11.01 -0.85
C ASN A 259 6.03 9.92 -1.31
N THR A 260 5.25 9.33 -0.42
CA THR A 260 4.41 8.17 -0.72
C THR A 260 3.12 8.56 -1.43
N ARG A 261 2.37 9.50 -0.88
CA ARG A 261 1.08 9.99 -1.39
C ARG A 261 1.10 11.51 -1.50
N MET A 262 1.93 12.02 -2.39
CA MET A 262 2.28 13.44 -2.45
C MET A 262 1.11 14.40 -2.63
N SER A 263 -0.05 13.96 -3.12
CA SER A 263 -1.13 14.90 -3.36
C SER A 263 -2.56 14.37 -3.13
N GLY A 264 -2.97 13.28 -3.75
CA GLY A 264 -4.37 12.84 -3.78
C GLY A 264 -4.98 12.43 -2.45
N SER A 265 -4.20 12.32 -1.38
CA SER A 265 -4.71 12.13 -0.02
C SER A 265 -5.01 13.43 0.72
N ALA A 266 -4.63 14.55 0.16
CA ALA A 266 -4.66 15.87 0.80
C ALA A 266 -3.89 15.97 2.14
N MET A 267 -3.24 14.90 2.61
CA MET A 267 -2.65 14.82 3.94
C MET A 267 -1.54 15.87 4.15
N VAL A 268 -0.60 15.98 3.21
CA VAL A 268 0.48 16.98 3.31
C VAL A 268 -0.08 18.38 3.35
N TRP A 269 -1.09 18.64 2.53
CA TRP A 269 -1.76 19.93 2.48
C TRP A 269 -2.49 20.24 3.79
N LEU A 270 -3.25 19.27 4.34
CA LEU A 270 -3.92 19.41 5.64
C LEU A 270 -2.93 19.68 6.78
N ILE A 271 -1.82 18.94 6.82
CA ILE A 271 -0.78 19.16 7.84
C ILE A 271 -0.10 20.51 7.66
N THR A 272 0.14 20.93 6.41
CA THR A 272 0.68 22.28 6.13
C THR A 272 -0.30 23.35 6.60
N TRP A 273 -1.58 23.18 6.31
CA TRP A 273 -2.62 24.11 6.77
C TRP A 273 -2.66 24.19 8.31
N VAL A 274 -2.58 23.06 9.02
CA VAL A 274 -2.50 23.04 10.49
C VAL A 274 -1.28 23.83 10.97
N LYS A 275 -0.10 23.59 10.39
CA LYS A 275 1.14 24.29 10.76
C LYS A 275 1.04 25.81 10.57
N GLU A 276 0.35 26.27 9.53
CA GLU A 276 0.19 27.68 9.21
C GLU A 276 -0.89 28.37 10.07
N ASN A 277 -1.96 27.64 10.41
CA ASN A 277 -3.12 28.20 11.11
C ASN A 277 -3.14 27.91 12.63
N ASN A 278 -2.36 26.92 13.07
CA ASN A 278 -2.17 26.60 14.48
C ASN A 278 -0.65 26.47 14.79
N PRO A 279 0.05 27.61 15.03
CA PRO A 279 1.50 27.61 15.26
C PRO A 279 1.93 26.84 16.52
N ASP A 280 1.01 26.59 17.44
CA ASP A 280 1.27 25.85 18.68
C ASP A 280 1.08 24.33 18.49
N ALA A 281 0.62 23.88 17.34
CA ALA A 281 0.47 22.45 17.06
C ALA A 281 1.83 21.76 16.95
N ASN A 282 1.99 20.63 17.64
CA ASN A 282 3.14 19.76 17.46
C ASN A 282 2.90 18.82 16.29
N ILE A 283 3.79 18.81 15.32
CA ILE A 283 3.80 17.85 14.22
C ILE A 283 5.06 17.00 14.36
N VAL A 284 4.89 15.84 14.99
CA VAL A 284 5.99 14.93 15.33
C VAL A 284 6.11 13.86 14.26
N VAL A 285 7.30 13.70 13.70
CA VAL A 285 7.60 12.62 12.74
C VAL A 285 8.55 11.63 13.40
N ILE A 286 8.06 10.45 13.70
CA ILE A 286 8.84 9.33 14.23
C ILE A 286 9.24 8.45 13.04
N ASP A 287 10.49 8.51 12.63
CA ASP A 287 10.98 7.85 11.43
C ASP A 287 12.51 7.68 11.52
N PRO A 288 13.10 6.54 11.19
CA PRO A 288 14.55 6.37 11.18
C PRO A 288 15.24 7.31 10.19
N HIS A 289 14.54 7.72 9.15
CA HIS A 289 15.02 8.62 8.11
C HIS A 289 14.50 10.05 8.31
N LEU A 290 15.38 11.04 8.22
CA LEU A 290 14.98 12.46 8.16
C LEU A 290 14.28 12.72 6.83
N SER A 291 13.00 12.41 6.79
CA SER A 291 12.18 12.39 5.57
C SER A 291 11.81 13.79 5.10
N ASP A 292 11.36 13.88 3.82
CA ASP A 292 10.82 15.15 3.30
C ASP A 292 9.60 15.66 4.09
N THR A 293 8.83 14.77 4.69
CA THR A 293 7.74 15.15 5.60
C THR A 293 8.28 15.77 6.87
N ALA A 294 9.32 15.17 7.46
CA ALA A 294 9.95 15.71 8.67
C ALA A 294 10.57 17.09 8.42
N ILE A 295 11.24 17.27 7.27
CA ILE A 295 11.85 18.57 6.90
C ILE A 295 10.80 19.62 6.54
N GLY A 296 9.77 19.24 5.78
CA GLY A 296 8.80 20.17 5.20
C GLY A 296 7.74 20.65 6.19
N VAL A 297 7.09 19.70 6.86
CA VAL A 297 5.96 20.00 7.74
C VAL A 297 6.19 19.65 9.20
N GLY A 298 7.13 18.78 9.53
CA GLY A 298 7.44 18.40 10.91
C GLY A 298 7.90 19.59 11.76
N THR A 299 7.48 19.63 13.01
CA THR A 299 8.03 20.53 14.04
C THR A 299 9.13 19.83 14.84
N GLN A 300 9.02 18.52 14.96
CA GLN A 300 9.98 17.66 15.65
C GLN A 300 10.18 16.34 14.88
N TRP A 301 11.43 15.94 14.67
CA TRP A 301 11.80 14.62 14.19
C TRP A 301 12.38 13.78 15.31
N VAL A 302 11.89 12.55 15.45
CA VAL A 302 12.33 11.56 16.43
C VAL A 302 12.90 10.35 15.67
N PRO A 303 14.22 10.21 15.59
CA PRO A 303 14.85 9.07 14.95
C PRO A 303 14.72 7.83 15.83
N VAL A 304 13.96 6.85 15.38
CA VAL A 304 13.79 5.54 16.03
C VAL A 304 14.57 4.48 15.25
N ARG A 305 15.25 3.57 15.94
CA ARG A 305 15.86 2.42 15.27
C ARG A 305 14.76 1.49 14.72
N PRO A 306 14.90 0.99 13.49
CA PRO A 306 13.88 0.15 12.87
C PRO A 306 13.54 -1.08 13.71
N GLY A 307 12.25 -1.38 13.88
CA GLY A 307 11.75 -2.55 14.60
C GLY A 307 11.82 -2.46 16.14
N THR A 308 12.20 -1.31 16.66
CA THR A 308 12.30 -1.10 18.14
C THR A 308 11.15 -0.26 18.71
N ASP A 309 10.16 0.03 17.91
CA ASP A 309 8.98 0.82 18.28
C ASP A 309 8.24 0.24 19.51
N PRO A 310 8.09 -1.09 19.68
CA PRO A 310 7.47 -1.63 20.89
C PRO A 310 8.25 -1.31 22.18
N ALA A 311 9.58 -1.18 22.11
CA ALA A 311 10.38 -0.76 23.25
C ALA A 311 10.18 0.74 23.55
N LEU A 312 10.10 1.58 22.52
CA LEU A 312 9.77 3.00 22.67
C LEU A 312 8.43 3.19 23.37
N VAL A 313 7.39 2.48 22.89
CA VAL A 313 6.04 2.55 23.48
C VAL A 313 6.03 1.99 24.91
N ALA A 314 6.73 0.90 25.18
CA ALA A 314 6.83 0.34 26.54
C ALA A 314 7.46 1.37 27.51
N GLY A 315 8.53 2.08 27.09
CA GLY A 315 9.13 3.14 27.92
C GLY A 315 8.19 4.32 28.17
N MET A 316 7.41 4.70 27.17
CA MET A 316 6.37 5.75 27.33
C MET A 316 5.29 5.32 28.33
N LEU A 317 4.75 4.10 28.16
CA LEU A 317 3.68 3.57 29.01
C LEU A 317 4.17 3.27 30.43
N HIS A 318 5.40 2.78 30.61
CA HIS A 318 6.01 2.62 31.93
C HIS A 318 6.04 3.96 32.69
N TYR A 319 6.54 5.01 32.03
CA TYR A 319 6.58 6.35 32.63
C TYR A 319 5.17 6.86 33.00
N LEU A 320 4.21 6.78 32.08
CA LEU A 320 2.84 7.23 32.39
C LEU A 320 2.18 6.41 33.50
N HIS A 321 2.43 5.11 33.54
CA HIS A 321 1.89 4.21 34.56
C HIS A 321 2.48 4.51 35.94
N THR A 322 3.80 4.61 36.07
CA THR A 322 4.48 4.86 37.34
C THR A 322 4.22 6.26 37.89
N GLU A 323 3.99 7.24 37.03
CA GLU A 323 3.58 8.61 37.44
C GLU A 323 2.06 8.71 37.72
N GLY A 324 1.30 7.60 37.59
CA GLY A 324 -0.16 7.58 37.84
C GLY A 324 -0.97 8.46 36.90
N ARG A 325 -0.50 8.62 35.66
CA ARG A 325 -1.12 9.52 34.65
C ARG A 325 -2.10 8.80 33.73
N LEU A 326 -2.09 7.50 33.67
CA LEU A 326 -3.08 6.72 32.91
C LEU A 326 -4.42 6.70 33.63
N ASP A 327 -5.52 6.86 32.90
CA ASP A 327 -6.87 6.68 33.46
C ASP A 327 -7.15 5.20 33.70
N GLU A 328 -6.89 4.73 34.92
CA GLU A 328 -7.08 3.35 35.32
C GLU A 328 -8.55 2.89 35.12
N SER A 329 -9.53 3.75 35.41
CA SER A 329 -10.95 3.43 35.26
C SER A 329 -11.32 3.20 33.78
N PHE A 330 -10.86 4.05 32.91
CA PHE A 330 -11.05 3.92 31.46
C PHE A 330 -10.39 2.64 30.93
N ILE A 331 -9.14 2.37 31.35
CA ILE A 331 -8.41 1.17 30.92
C ILE A 331 -9.13 -0.11 31.37
N ARG A 332 -9.56 -0.19 32.62
CA ARG A 332 -10.31 -1.36 33.13
C ARG A 332 -11.65 -1.58 32.42
N GLU A 333 -12.31 -0.48 32.04
CA GLU A 333 -13.59 -0.57 31.33
C GLU A 333 -13.42 -1.00 29.88
N LYS A 334 -12.45 -0.43 29.17
CA LYS A 334 -12.35 -0.52 27.69
C LYS A 334 -11.27 -1.50 27.18
N PHE A 335 -10.39 -2.01 28.04
CA PHE A 335 -9.26 -2.84 27.63
C PHE A 335 -9.20 -4.17 28.38
N ILE A 336 -8.63 -5.18 27.72
CA ILE A 336 -8.27 -6.48 28.31
C ILE A 336 -6.77 -6.65 28.29
N GLY A 337 -6.20 -7.19 29.36
CA GLY A 337 -4.81 -7.63 29.46
C GLY A 337 -3.79 -6.51 29.67
N PHE A 338 -4.22 -5.27 29.94
CA PHE A 338 -3.31 -4.26 30.49
C PHE A 338 -3.03 -4.55 31.98
N TYR A 339 -4.07 -4.72 32.81
CA TYR A 339 -3.99 -5.15 34.20
C TYR A 339 -4.36 -6.63 34.32
N SER A 340 -3.80 -7.33 35.30
CA SER A 340 -4.00 -8.76 35.51
C SER A 340 -5.44 -9.15 35.79
N ASP A 341 -6.21 -8.30 36.47
CA ASP A 341 -7.62 -8.51 36.78
C ASP A 341 -8.61 -8.15 35.65
N THR A 342 -8.10 -7.68 34.52
CA THR A 342 -8.91 -7.45 33.32
C THR A 342 -8.96 -8.65 32.37
N PHE A 343 -8.25 -9.73 32.68
CA PHE A 343 -8.44 -11.00 32.00
C PHE A 343 -9.77 -11.60 32.38
N VAL A 344 -10.63 -11.81 31.39
CA VAL A 344 -11.97 -12.38 31.62
C VAL A 344 -11.90 -13.86 31.28
N ASP A 345 -12.25 -14.72 32.24
CA ASP A 345 -12.32 -16.17 32.05
C ASP A 345 -13.33 -16.61 30.98
N ASP A 346 -14.29 -15.73 30.65
CA ASP A 346 -15.36 -15.93 29.70
C ASP A 346 -15.32 -14.95 28.51
N VAL A 347 -14.21 -14.83 27.82
CA VAL A 347 -14.26 -14.27 26.48
C VAL A 347 -15.02 -15.26 25.62
N LYS A 348 -16.33 -15.03 25.43
CA LYS A 348 -17.13 -15.78 24.46
C LYS A 348 -16.38 -15.76 23.15
N GLN A 349 -16.04 -16.92 22.65
CA GLN A 349 -15.53 -17.09 21.30
C GLN A 349 -16.61 -16.52 20.37
N GLY A 350 -16.44 -15.26 19.95
CA GLY A 350 -17.29 -14.67 18.94
C GLY A 350 -17.07 -15.39 17.62
N GLU A 351 -18.08 -15.49 16.78
CA GLU A 351 -17.92 -15.87 15.39
C GLU A 351 -16.79 -15.04 14.78
N PRO A 352 -15.88 -15.65 13.98
CA PRO A 352 -14.76 -14.93 13.40
C PRO A 352 -15.24 -13.76 12.57
N THR A 353 -14.75 -12.56 12.84
CA THR A 353 -14.81 -11.50 11.84
C THR A 353 -13.96 -11.94 10.65
N SER A 354 -14.34 -11.58 9.44
CA SER A 354 -13.74 -12.03 8.16
C SER A 354 -12.22 -11.90 8.04
N ASN A 355 -11.56 -11.27 9.01
CA ASN A 355 -10.12 -11.03 9.05
C ASN A 355 -9.46 -11.45 10.39
N ALA A 356 -10.20 -12.09 11.29
CA ALA A 356 -9.66 -12.49 12.59
C ALA A 356 -9.17 -13.94 12.59
N PHE A 357 -7.99 -14.15 13.09
CA PHE A 357 -7.46 -15.47 13.38
C PHE A 357 -8.25 -16.11 14.54
N MET A 358 -8.64 -17.36 14.38
CA MET A 358 -9.20 -18.17 15.44
C MET A 358 -8.09 -19.05 16.03
N GLY A 359 -7.59 -18.67 17.19
CA GLY A 359 -6.86 -19.64 18.01
C GLY A 359 -7.86 -20.60 18.64
N PHE A 360 -7.65 -21.90 18.48
CA PHE A 360 -8.48 -22.93 19.11
C PHE A 360 -7.78 -23.41 20.39
N ASP A 361 -8.48 -23.36 21.52
CA ASP A 361 -8.21 -24.25 22.63
C ASP A 361 -8.91 -25.57 22.37
N ALA A 362 -8.20 -26.68 22.52
CA ALA A 362 -8.79 -28.02 22.39
C ALA A 362 -9.92 -28.26 23.41
N ASP A 363 -9.95 -27.48 24.49
CA ASP A 363 -10.88 -27.56 25.60
C ASP A 363 -11.53 -26.22 26.01
N GLY A 364 -11.22 -25.12 25.32
CA GLY A 364 -11.88 -23.83 25.52
C GLY A 364 -11.39 -23.01 26.71
N THR A 365 -10.36 -23.41 27.41
CA THR A 365 -9.85 -22.72 28.60
C THR A 365 -8.45 -22.18 28.39
N LEU A 366 -8.26 -20.88 28.60
CA LEU A 366 -6.94 -20.27 28.78
C LEU A 366 -6.59 -20.36 30.26
N SER A 367 -5.72 -21.31 30.67
CA SER A 367 -5.13 -21.31 32.00
C SER A 367 -3.96 -20.32 31.97
N ILE A 368 -4.13 -19.18 32.62
CA ILE A 368 -3.05 -18.23 32.88
C ILE A 368 -2.50 -18.54 34.25
N ASP A 369 -1.45 -19.34 34.29
CA ASP A 369 -0.84 -19.79 35.56
C ASP A 369 -0.03 -18.69 36.25
N GLU A 370 0.36 -17.63 35.53
CA GLU A 370 1.06 -16.47 36.03
C GLU A 370 0.55 -15.19 35.40
N ASP A 371 0.83 -14.05 36.04
CA ASP A 371 0.45 -12.74 35.50
C ASP A 371 1.21 -12.44 34.19
N MET A 372 0.48 -12.46 33.09
CA MET A 372 0.90 -12.15 31.72
C MET A 372 0.42 -10.79 31.26
N SER A 373 -0.02 -9.90 32.16
CA SER A 373 -0.54 -8.57 31.81
C SER A 373 0.56 -7.66 31.24
N TYR A 374 0.13 -6.60 30.57
CA TYR A 374 1.08 -5.60 30.07
C TYR A 374 1.75 -4.84 31.22
N GLU A 375 1.02 -4.60 32.33
CA GLU A 375 1.58 -4.05 33.57
C GLU A 375 2.73 -4.93 34.08
N ALA A 376 2.52 -6.27 34.16
CA ALA A 376 3.58 -7.20 34.56
C ALA A 376 4.78 -7.11 33.61
N TYR A 377 4.55 -6.99 32.30
CA TYR A 377 5.63 -6.77 31.32
C TYR A 377 6.37 -5.46 31.59
N LEU A 378 5.66 -4.35 31.79
CA LEU A 378 6.27 -3.04 32.09
C LEU A 378 7.15 -3.10 33.36
N MET A 379 6.68 -3.76 34.39
CA MET A 379 7.33 -3.83 35.70
C MET A 379 8.35 -5.00 35.84
N GLY A 380 8.53 -5.79 34.78
CA GLY A 380 9.40 -6.99 34.85
C GLY A 380 8.92 -8.00 35.87
N ALA A 381 7.63 -8.13 36.07
CA ALA A 381 6.96 -8.99 37.04
C ALA A 381 6.26 -10.17 36.34
N GLY A 382 5.53 -11.02 37.11
CA GLY A 382 4.80 -12.16 36.57
C GLY A 382 5.68 -13.08 35.72
N THR A 383 5.21 -13.43 34.51
CA THR A 383 5.97 -14.22 33.52
C THR A 383 7.20 -13.50 32.98
N TYR A 384 7.28 -12.19 33.17
CA TYR A 384 8.41 -11.35 32.71
C TYR A 384 9.46 -11.13 33.82
N ARG A 385 9.40 -11.90 34.93
CA ARG A 385 10.34 -11.78 36.03
C ARG A 385 11.77 -12.02 35.55
N GLY A 386 12.65 -11.06 35.85
CA GLY A 386 14.06 -11.09 35.44
C GLY A 386 14.36 -10.36 34.15
N THR A 387 13.34 -9.86 33.41
CA THR A 387 13.57 -9.03 32.21
C THR A 387 13.80 -7.54 32.52
N GLY A 388 13.64 -7.14 33.79
CA GLY A 388 13.78 -5.76 34.27
C GLY A 388 12.58 -4.88 33.88
N GLU A 389 12.46 -3.72 34.55
CA GLU A 389 11.46 -2.70 34.25
C GLU A 389 11.73 -2.05 32.90
N LYS A 390 10.65 -1.69 32.19
CA LYS A 390 10.71 -1.10 30.86
C LYS A 390 10.78 0.44 30.93
N THR A 391 11.71 0.94 31.74
CA THR A 391 11.86 2.40 31.96
C THR A 391 12.20 3.15 30.66
N PRO A 392 12.04 4.48 30.61
CA PRO A 392 12.52 5.28 29.47
C PRO A 392 14.00 5.07 29.15
N GLU A 393 14.84 4.81 30.17
CA GLU A 393 16.26 4.53 30.00
C GLU A 393 16.49 3.15 29.36
N TRP A 394 15.74 2.13 29.79
CA TRP A 394 15.76 0.83 29.13
C TRP A 394 15.35 0.96 27.66
N ALA A 395 14.24 1.64 27.37
CA ALA A 395 13.76 1.87 26.02
C ALA A 395 14.79 2.63 25.18
N SER A 396 15.40 3.69 25.74
CA SER A 396 16.42 4.51 25.08
C SER A 396 17.63 3.68 24.65
N SER A 397 18.07 2.72 25.46
CA SER A 397 19.20 1.85 25.13
C SER A 397 18.91 0.98 23.88
N ILE A 398 17.65 0.63 23.66
CA ILE A 398 17.18 -0.20 22.55
C ILE A 398 16.88 0.67 21.31
N CYS A 399 15.96 1.62 21.45
CA CYS A 399 15.43 2.36 20.30
C CYS A 399 16.30 3.55 19.86
N GLY A 400 17.28 3.94 20.67
CA GLY A 400 18.17 5.05 20.38
C GLY A 400 17.56 6.44 20.60
N VAL A 401 16.29 6.52 20.99
CA VAL A 401 15.61 7.79 21.33
C VAL A 401 16.01 8.17 22.76
N PRO A 402 16.48 9.40 23.03
CA PRO A 402 16.84 9.84 24.37
C PRO A 402 15.69 9.67 25.37
N ALA A 403 15.98 9.23 26.60
CA ALA A 403 14.97 8.97 27.63
C ALA A 403 14.08 10.21 27.92
N ASP A 404 14.65 11.41 27.90
CA ASP A 404 13.88 12.64 28.07
C ASP A 404 12.93 12.91 26.90
N THR A 405 13.31 12.53 25.68
CA THR A 405 12.44 12.58 24.51
C THR A 405 11.30 11.56 24.62
N ILE A 406 11.57 10.38 25.19
CA ILE A 406 10.54 9.35 25.44
C ILE A 406 9.51 9.87 26.45
N ARG A 407 9.94 10.53 27.53
CA ARG A 407 9.04 11.16 28.51
C ARG A 407 8.23 12.29 27.85
N TRP A 408 8.89 13.14 27.09
CA TRP A 408 8.22 14.22 26.36
C TRP A 408 7.16 13.69 25.38
N LEU A 409 7.46 12.63 24.63
CA LEU A 409 6.46 11.98 23.76
C LEU A 409 5.27 11.44 24.55
N ALA A 410 5.52 10.81 25.69
CA ALA A 410 4.47 10.31 26.55
C ALA A 410 3.59 11.46 27.09
N ASP A 411 4.20 12.56 27.53
CA ASP A 411 3.51 13.78 27.98
C ASP A 411 2.65 14.38 26.87
N LEU A 412 3.16 14.42 25.63
CA LEU A 412 2.46 14.93 24.46
C LEU A 412 1.18 14.14 24.18
N TYR A 413 1.19 12.81 24.35
CA TYR A 413 0.00 11.98 24.20
C TYR A 413 -1.07 12.27 25.28
N MET A 414 -0.66 12.66 26.48
CA MET A 414 -1.55 13.06 27.58
C MET A 414 -2.04 14.49 27.44
N ASP A 415 -1.37 15.31 26.66
CA ASP A 415 -1.70 16.73 26.41
C ASP A 415 -2.42 16.89 25.06
N GLY A 416 -3.29 15.91 24.70
CA GLY A 416 -4.05 15.87 23.46
C GLY A 416 -5.12 16.94 23.28
N PRO A 417 -5.89 16.88 22.15
CA PRO A 417 -6.04 15.71 21.28
C PRO A 417 -4.82 15.45 20.40
N THR A 418 -4.41 14.17 20.35
CA THR A 418 -3.27 13.70 19.58
C THR A 418 -3.71 12.73 18.49
N ALA A 419 -3.63 13.17 17.23
CA ALA A 419 -3.84 12.30 16.08
C ALA A 419 -2.59 11.48 15.79
N THR A 420 -2.69 10.17 15.85
CA THR A 420 -1.61 9.26 15.45
C THR A 420 -1.95 8.57 14.14
N ILE A 421 -1.05 8.68 13.16
CA ILE A 421 -1.19 8.05 11.86
C ILE A 421 0.05 7.23 11.59
N GLN A 422 -0.06 5.89 11.71
CA GLN A 422 1.04 5.03 11.32
C GLN A 422 1.12 4.85 9.82
N GLY A 423 2.34 4.88 9.29
CA GLY A 423 2.63 4.51 7.92
C GLY A 423 2.67 3.00 7.73
N TRP A 424 2.97 2.57 6.50
CA TRP A 424 3.09 1.16 6.19
C TRP A 424 4.53 0.64 6.35
N GLY A 425 5.49 1.52 6.66
CA GLY A 425 6.88 1.17 6.94
C GLY A 425 7.05 0.35 8.22
N PRO A 426 6.52 0.81 9.36
CA PRO A 426 6.73 0.17 10.67
C PRO A 426 6.32 -1.30 10.73
N GLN A 427 5.28 -1.71 10.02
CA GLN A 427 4.84 -3.10 9.95
C GLN A 427 5.82 -4.02 9.18
N ARG A 428 6.73 -3.46 8.36
CA ARG A 428 7.57 -4.24 7.42
C ARG A 428 8.88 -4.71 8.04
N HIS A 429 8.77 -5.28 9.23
CA HIS A 429 9.84 -5.92 9.99
C HIS A 429 9.37 -7.30 10.45
N ALA A 430 10.28 -8.16 10.88
CA ALA A 430 9.93 -9.48 11.40
C ALA A 430 8.95 -9.40 12.58
N ASN A 431 9.11 -8.37 13.43
CA ASN A 431 8.21 -8.06 14.56
C ASN A 431 7.16 -7.00 14.24
N GLY A 432 6.86 -6.73 12.97
CA GLY A 432 6.03 -5.61 12.54
C GLY A 432 4.58 -5.66 13.04
N GLY A 433 4.05 -6.84 13.36
CA GLY A 433 2.77 -7.00 14.02
C GLY A 433 2.77 -6.38 15.43
N ASN A 434 3.79 -6.65 16.23
CA ASN A 434 3.94 -6.02 17.53
C ASN A 434 4.17 -4.52 17.44
N VAL A 435 4.92 -4.06 16.42
CA VAL A 435 5.10 -2.63 16.13
C VAL A 435 3.76 -1.95 15.90
N THR A 436 2.96 -2.51 15.00
CA THR A 436 1.64 -1.94 14.63
C THR A 436 0.66 -1.88 15.81
N ARG A 437 0.59 -2.97 16.62
CA ARG A 437 -0.25 -3.00 17.82
C ARG A 437 0.23 -2.01 18.88
N SER A 438 1.55 -1.88 19.08
CA SER A 438 2.12 -0.93 20.06
C SER A 438 1.78 0.52 19.72
N ILE A 439 1.84 0.91 18.43
CA ILE A 439 1.47 2.26 17.99
C ILE A 439 -0.02 2.53 18.23
N ALA A 440 -0.89 1.57 17.94
CA ALA A 440 -2.31 1.70 18.22
C ALA A 440 -2.60 1.73 19.73
N MET A 441 -1.84 0.95 20.51
CA MET A 441 -1.99 0.88 21.96
C MET A 441 -1.69 2.21 22.65
N ILE A 442 -0.58 2.87 22.34
CA ILE A 442 -0.26 4.17 22.97
C ILE A 442 -1.31 5.22 22.61
N ALA A 443 -1.79 5.26 21.36
CA ALA A 443 -2.82 6.21 20.95
C ALA A 443 -4.14 6.02 21.69
N THR A 444 -4.55 4.77 21.93
CA THR A 444 -5.84 4.45 22.55
C THR A 444 -5.80 4.50 24.08
N LEU A 445 -4.75 3.93 24.72
CA LEU A 445 -4.60 3.94 26.18
C LEU A 445 -4.50 5.35 26.79
N THR A 446 -4.02 6.30 26.04
CA THR A 446 -3.91 7.71 26.45
C THR A 446 -5.18 8.54 26.20
N GLY A 447 -6.31 7.87 25.84
CA GLY A 447 -7.61 8.53 25.71
C GLY A 447 -7.80 9.34 24.44
N ASN A 448 -6.95 9.20 23.42
CA ASN A 448 -7.06 9.95 22.17
C ASN A 448 -8.06 9.35 21.16
N VAL A 449 -8.74 8.26 21.51
CA VAL A 449 -9.77 7.64 20.70
C VAL A 449 -11.17 8.17 21.05
N GLY A 450 -12.02 8.31 20.04
CA GLY A 450 -13.42 8.78 20.22
C GLY A 450 -13.57 10.31 20.36
N ILE A 451 -12.49 11.05 20.17
CA ILE A 451 -12.46 12.50 20.25
C ILE A 451 -12.01 13.13 18.93
N SER A 452 -12.52 14.32 18.63
CA SER A 452 -12.07 15.10 17.48
C SER A 452 -10.62 15.55 17.68
N GLY A 453 -9.83 15.48 16.62
CA GLY A 453 -8.39 15.74 16.67
C GLY A 453 -7.54 14.61 17.23
N GLY A 454 -8.16 13.49 17.64
CA GLY A 454 -7.50 12.27 18.11
C GLY A 454 -7.40 11.21 17.03
N GLY A 455 -7.31 9.96 17.46
CA GLY A 455 -7.27 8.80 16.56
C GLY A 455 -6.91 7.49 17.25
N THR A 456 -7.02 6.40 16.50
CA THR A 456 -6.78 5.04 17.00
C THR A 456 -5.31 4.59 16.89
N GLY A 457 -4.46 5.37 16.24
CA GLY A 457 -3.09 4.95 15.90
C GLY A 457 -3.00 4.00 14.71
N ALA A 458 -4.12 3.72 14.01
CA ALA A 458 -4.09 3.02 12.73
C ALA A 458 -3.54 3.93 11.61
N ARG A 459 -3.57 3.44 10.37
CA ARG A 459 -3.24 4.27 9.20
C ARG A 459 -4.23 5.44 9.04
N GLU A 460 -3.96 6.33 8.07
CA GLU A 460 -4.88 7.43 7.74
C GLU A 460 -6.31 6.94 7.49
N GLY A 461 -7.29 7.62 8.07
CA GLY A 461 -8.70 7.43 7.76
C GLY A 461 -9.04 8.00 6.37
N THR A 462 -10.20 7.60 5.85
CA THR A 462 -10.76 8.19 4.62
C THR A 462 -11.32 9.57 4.91
N GLY A 463 -11.48 10.41 3.88
CA GLY A 463 -12.05 11.75 3.98
C GLY A 463 -13.02 12.05 2.86
N GLY A 464 -14.00 12.91 3.16
CA GLY A 464 -15.05 13.36 2.25
C GLY A 464 -16.20 12.36 2.06
N VAL A 465 -17.29 12.83 1.51
CA VAL A 465 -18.47 12.00 1.19
C VAL A 465 -18.17 11.14 -0.03
N PRO A 466 -18.23 9.80 0.06
CA PRO A 466 -17.93 8.93 -1.07
C PRO A 466 -19.08 8.91 -2.09
N TYR A 467 -18.73 8.86 -3.38
CA TYR A 467 -19.67 8.48 -4.42
C TYR A 467 -20.04 7.01 -4.32
N LYS A 468 -21.32 6.70 -4.55
CA LYS A 468 -21.92 5.37 -4.42
C LYS A 468 -21.77 4.51 -5.66
N ILE A 469 -21.24 5.05 -6.76
CA ILE A 469 -20.86 4.24 -7.93
C ILE A 469 -20.18 2.95 -7.46
N PRO A 470 -20.55 1.76 -7.95
CA PRO A 470 -19.90 0.52 -7.58
C PRO A 470 -18.38 0.58 -7.82
N ALA A 471 -17.59 -0.06 -6.97
CA ALA A 471 -16.14 -0.06 -7.07
C ALA A 471 -15.58 -1.10 -8.06
N ASN A 472 -16.42 -1.97 -8.56
CA ASN A 472 -16.08 -3.08 -9.48
C ASN A 472 -17.34 -3.61 -10.18
N LEU A 473 -17.12 -4.34 -11.26
CA LEU A 473 -18.17 -5.13 -11.90
C LEU A 473 -18.64 -6.26 -10.99
N PRO A 474 -19.85 -6.80 -11.18
CA PRO A 474 -20.25 -8.05 -10.58
C PRO A 474 -19.23 -9.15 -10.92
N ASN A 475 -18.71 -9.86 -9.93
CA ASN A 475 -17.59 -10.80 -10.12
C ASN A 475 -18.01 -12.29 -10.11
N PHE A 476 -19.27 -12.59 -9.78
CA PHE A 476 -19.79 -13.96 -9.72
C PHE A 476 -18.97 -14.91 -8.83
N ALA A 477 -18.50 -14.41 -7.70
CA ALA A 477 -17.69 -15.18 -6.75
C ALA A 477 -18.40 -16.44 -6.22
N ASP A 478 -19.73 -16.46 -6.25
CA ASP A 478 -20.58 -17.61 -5.92
C ASP A 478 -20.46 -18.77 -6.95
N ARG A 479 -19.95 -18.49 -8.15
CA ARG A 479 -19.68 -19.51 -9.18
C ARG A 479 -18.28 -20.10 -9.07
N ASN A 480 -17.43 -19.58 -8.17
CA ASN A 480 -16.09 -20.15 -7.95
C ASN A 480 -16.19 -21.48 -7.20
N SER A 481 -15.86 -22.58 -7.88
CA SER A 481 -15.90 -23.92 -7.29
C SER A 481 -14.70 -24.24 -6.39
N VAL A 482 -13.68 -23.39 -6.38
CA VAL A 482 -12.48 -23.59 -5.56
C VAL A 482 -12.71 -23.00 -4.18
N GLU A 483 -12.82 -23.86 -3.19
CA GLU A 483 -13.14 -23.52 -1.80
C GLU A 483 -11.93 -23.20 -0.93
N THR A 484 -10.73 -23.47 -1.45
CA THR A 484 -9.46 -23.21 -0.74
C THR A 484 -8.83 -21.91 -1.21
N CYS A 485 -8.02 -21.30 -0.35
CA CYS A 485 -7.16 -20.17 -0.67
C CYS A 485 -5.83 -20.28 0.07
N ILE A 486 -4.82 -19.59 -0.44
CA ILE A 486 -3.47 -19.56 0.11
C ILE A 486 -3.11 -18.15 0.56
N SER A 487 -2.11 -18.02 1.42
CA SER A 487 -1.49 -16.73 1.66
C SER A 487 -0.94 -16.19 0.34
N PHE A 488 -1.11 -14.91 0.13
CA PHE A 488 -0.56 -14.21 -1.03
C PHE A 488 0.98 -14.36 -1.13
N PHE A 489 1.66 -14.69 -0.05
CA PHE A 489 3.11 -14.89 -0.04
C PHE A 489 3.55 -16.29 -0.48
N ASP A 490 2.64 -17.27 -0.57
CA ASP A 490 2.99 -18.70 -0.64
C ASP A 490 2.68 -19.35 -2.01
N TRP A 491 2.31 -18.56 -3.01
CA TRP A 491 1.98 -19.07 -4.36
C TRP A 491 3.13 -19.85 -5.01
N TYR A 492 4.38 -19.51 -4.70
CA TYR A 492 5.55 -20.21 -5.23
C TYR A 492 5.65 -21.65 -4.69
N GLN A 493 5.29 -21.88 -3.42
CA GLN A 493 5.26 -23.22 -2.85
C GLN A 493 4.19 -24.10 -3.52
N ALA A 494 3.06 -23.51 -3.87
CA ALA A 494 2.00 -24.20 -4.61
C ALA A 494 2.41 -24.60 -6.06
N ILE A 495 3.47 -23.99 -6.60
CA ILE A 495 4.08 -24.40 -7.87
C ILE A 495 5.12 -25.51 -7.65
N GLU A 496 5.92 -25.39 -6.59
CA GLU A 496 7.04 -26.30 -6.33
C GLU A 496 6.61 -27.63 -5.77
N ASP A 497 5.81 -27.61 -4.71
CA ASP A 497 5.26 -28.82 -4.05
C ASP A 497 4.02 -28.45 -3.23
N TYR A 498 2.85 -28.50 -3.84
CA TYR A 498 1.58 -28.21 -3.16
C TYR A 498 1.21 -29.27 -2.11
N THR A 499 1.79 -30.47 -2.17
CA THR A 499 1.41 -31.61 -1.32
C THR A 499 1.77 -31.39 0.15
N VAL A 500 2.74 -30.49 0.42
CA VAL A 500 3.14 -30.10 1.78
C VAL A 500 2.29 -28.95 2.34
N MET A 501 1.42 -28.36 1.51
CA MET A 501 0.65 -27.17 1.89
C MET A 501 -0.66 -27.55 2.57
N ASP A 502 -0.74 -27.26 3.86
CA ASP A 502 -1.94 -27.39 4.67
C ASP A 502 -2.17 -26.13 5.53
N ASP A 503 -3.26 -26.14 6.30
CA ASP A 503 -3.63 -25.02 7.18
C ASP A 503 -2.68 -24.83 8.38
N ARG A 504 -1.94 -25.87 8.76
CA ARG A 504 -1.01 -25.84 9.89
C ARG A 504 0.35 -25.27 9.51
N THR A 505 0.91 -25.72 8.39
CA THR A 505 2.29 -25.40 7.99
C THR A 505 2.37 -24.19 7.06
N TRP A 506 1.35 -24.01 6.19
CA TRP A 506 1.32 -22.98 5.14
C TRP A 506 0.08 -22.08 5.23
N GLY A 507 -0.73 -22.23 6.26
CA GLY A 507 -1.89 -21.37 6.48
C GLY A 507 -2.95 -21.47 5.38
N VAL A 508 -3.10 -22.63 4.73
CA VAL A 508 -4.19 -22.85 3.77
C VAL A 508 -5.53 -22.69 4.47
N ARG A 509 -6.48 -22.01 3.85
CA ARG A 509 -7.80 -21.72 4.43
C ARG A 509 -8.91 -22.13 3.48
N THR A 510 -10.12 -22.26 4.00
CA THR A 510 -11.30 -22.18 3.15
C THR A 510 -11.71 -20.73 2.94
N ILE A 511 -12.35 -20.45 1.80
CA ILE A 511 -12.84 -19.11 1.45
C ILE A 511 -14.22 -19.22 0.80
N ASP A 512 -15.15 -18.41 1.27
CA ASP A 512 -16.51 -18.37 0.72
C ASP A 512 -16.68 -17.32 -0.40
N ALA A 513 -17.90 -17.22 -0.93
CA ALA A 513 -18.24 -16.27 -2.00
C ALA A 513 -18.09 -14.79 -1.57
N THR A 514 -18.13 -14.50 -0.28
CA THR A 514 -17.96 -13.12 0.24
C THR A 514 -16.48 -12.74 0.38
N GLY A 515 -15.56 -13.70 0.20
CA GLY A 515 -14.14 -13.53 0.47
C GLY A 515 -13.77 -13.77 1.94
N ALA A 516 -14.73 -14.18 2.77
CA ALA A 516 -14.45 -14.52 4.15
C ALA A 516 -13.68 -15.85 4.23
N THR A 517 -12.59 -15.84 4.97
CA THR A 517 -11.71 -17.00 5.14
C THR A 517 -11.92 -17.66 6.49
N THR A 518 -11.85 -18.99 6.51
CA THR A 518 -11.97 -19.77 7.74
C THR A 518 -10.81 -20.74 7.88
N TYR A 519 -10.38 -20.96 9.11
CA TYR A 519 -9.40 -21.97 9.48
C TYR A 519 -10.06 -23.32 9.75
N ALA A 520 -9.30 -24.39 9.62
CA ALA A 520 -9.75 -25.71 10.06
C ALA A 520 -10.05 -25.73 11.56
N ARG A 521 -11.03 -26.52 11.95
CA ARG A 521 -11.31 -26.80 13.38
C ARG A 521 -10.20 -27.64 14.02
N LYS A 522 -9.50 -28.43 13.21
CA LYS A 522 -8.33 -29.21 13.62
C LYS A 522 -7.21 -28.89 12.66
N PRO A 523 -6.02 -28.54 13.13
CA PRO A 523 -4.86 -28.30 12.27
C PRO A 523 -4.55 -29.50 11.36
N GLY A 524 -4.31 -29.21 10.05
CA GLY A 524 -4.01 -30.21 9.03
C GLY A 524 -5.21 -30.78 8.26
N ASP A 525 -6.43 -30.30 8.54
CA ASP A 525 -7.66 -30.76 7.84
C ASP A 525 -7.86 -30.07 6.48
N ILE A 526 -7.31 -28.86 6.28
CA ILE A 526 -7.44 -28.12 5.01
C ILE A 526 -6.12 -28.23 4.24
N LYS A 527 -6.20 -28.72 3.00
CA LYS A 527 -5.04 -28.91 2.11
C LYS A 527 -5.34 -28.38 0.72
N LEU A 528 -4.30 -27.98 0.00
CA LEU A 528 -4.44 -27.72 -1.43
C LEU A 528 -4.78 -29.02 -2.17
N LYS A 529 -5.58 -28.90 -3.23
CA LYS A 529 -6.06 -30.05 -4.03
C LYS A 529 -5.23 -30.26 -5.30
N ALA A 530 -4.58 -29.22 -5.80
CA ALA A 530 -3.77 -29.24 -7.02
C ALA A 530 -2.61 -28.24 -6.95
N PRO A 531 -1.52 -28.46 -7.71
CA PRO A 531 -0.48 -27.45 -7.87
C PRO A 531 -0.98 -26.29 -8.73
N ILE A 532 -0.37 -25.11 -8.60
CA ILE A 532 -0.57 -24.03 -9.57
C ILE A 532 0.11 -24.41 -10.88
N LYS A 533 -0.69 -24.56 -11.95
CA LYS A 533 -0.23 -24.88 -13.31
C LYS A 533 -0.33 -23.71 -14.26
N PHE A 534 -1.24 -22.78 -13.99
CA PHE A 534 -1.50 -21.65 -14.85
C PHE A 534 -1.58 -20.36 -14.03
N ILE A 535 -0.82 -19.34 -14.44
CA ILE A 535 -0.83 -18.01 -13.81
C ILE A 535 -1.28 -16.95 -14.81
N TRP A 536 -2.30 -16.18 -14.42
CA TRP A 536 -2.61 -14.88 -15.01
C TRP A 536 -1.95 -13.75 -14.21
N ASN A 537 -1.18 -12.91 -14.89
CA ASN A 537 -0.59 -11.69 -14.34
C ASN A 537 -1.05 -10.49 -15.14
N TYR A 538 -1.67 -9.51 -14.49
CA TYR A 538 -2.12 -8.28 -15.13
C TYR A 538 -1.63 -7.05 -14.37
N ALA A 539 -1.00 -6.11 -15.09
CA ALA A 539 -0.48 -4.85 -14.57
C ALA A 539 0.29 -5.04 -13.24
N SER A 540 1.17 -6.03 -13.20
CA SER A 540 1.89 -6.43 -12.01
C SER A 540 3.32 -6.89 -12.33
N ASN A 541 4.26 -6.38 -11.56
CA ASN A 541 5.67 -6.78 -11.62
C ASN A 541 6.10 -7.55 -10.36
N VAL A 542 5.16 -8.33 -9.78
CA VAL A 542 5.32 -8.90 -8.45
C VAL A 542 6.10 -10.21 -8.43
N MET A 543 5.93 -11.07 -9.44
CA MET A 543 6.39 -12.46 -9.37
C MET A 543 7.90 -12.58 -9.11
N LEU A 544 8.71 -11.82 -9.83
CA LEU A 544 10.16 -11.86 -9.64
C LEU A 544 10.66 -10.85 -8.60
N ASN A 545 9.97 -9.70 -8.45
CA ASN A 545 10.46 -8.60 -7.60
C ASN A 545 10.07 -8.73 -6.12
N GLN A 546 9.10 -9.55 -5.79
CA GLN A 546 8.62 -9.71 -4.42
C GLN A 546 8.93 -11.07 -3.79
N HIS A 547 9.48 -11.99 -4.54
CA HIS A 547 10.08 -13.19 -3.98
C HIS A 547 11.40 -12.82 -3.30
N ALA A 548 11.60 -13.29 -2.08
CA ALA A 548 12.79 -12.92 -1.28
C ALA A 548 14.10 -13.41 -1.91
N ASP A 549 14.06 -14.56 -2.59
CA ASP A 549 15.17 -15.13 -3.34
C ASP A 549 14.85 -15.18 -4.84
N VAL A 550 15.39 -14.22 -5.60
CA VAL A 550 15.17 -14.12 -7.06
C VAL A 550 15.70 -15.34 -7.81
N ASN A 551 16.83 -15.91 -7.38
CA ASN A 551 17.41 -17.08 -8.04
C ASN A 551 16.55 -18.33 -7.80
N ASP A 552 16.02 -18.48 -6.60
CA ASP A 552 15.10 -19.56 -6.28
C ASP A 552 13.77 -19.40 -7.03
N CYS A 553 13.23 -18.20 -7.10
CA CYS A 553 12.06 -17.90 -7.92
C CYS A 553 12.27 -18.33 -9.39
N LEU A 554 13.41 -17.97 -9.99
CA LEU A 554 13.74 -18.39 -11.36
C LEU A 554 13.89 -19.91 -11.49
N ARG A 555 14.42 -20.59 -10.48
CA ARG A 555 14.48 -22.06 -10.42
C ARG A 555 13.07 -22.65 -10.43
N ILE A 556 12.19 -22.17 -9.56
CA ILE A 556 10.78 -22.65 -9.46
C ILE A 556 10.03 -22.45 -10.78
N PHE A 557 10.15 -21.27 -11.42
CA PHE A 557 9.52 -20.99 -12.70
C PHE A 557 10.03 -21.86 -13.87
N ASN A 558 11.20 -22.45 -13.71
CA ASN A 558 11.81 -23.34 -14.70
C ASN A 558 11.79 -24.83 -14.29
N LEU A 559 11.04 -25.19 -13.26
CA LEU A 559 10.77 -26.60 -12.95
C LEU A 559 10.07 -27.26 -14.15
N PRO A 560 10.36 -28.53 -14.43
CA PRO A 560 9.58 -29.30 -15.40
C PRO A 560 8.10 -29.31 -15.05
N ASP A 561 7.23 -29.26 -16.06
CA ASP A 561 5.80 -29.46 -15.87
C ASP A 561 5.54 -30.95 -15.60
N GLU A 562 5.47 -31.30 -14.33
CA GLU A 562 5.20 -32.65 -13.84
C GLU A 562 3.83 -32.68 -13.12
N LYS A 563 3.33 -33.84 -12.79
CA LYS A 563 2.01 -33.99 -12.16
C LYS A 563 1.83 -33.08 -10.94
N ASP A 564 2.80 -33.05 -10.05
CA ASP A 564 2.69 -32.42 -8.73
C ASP A 564 3.50 -31.11 -8.61
N SER A 565 4.18 -30.68 -9.65
CA SER A 565 5.03 -29.47 -9.65
C SER A 565 5.19 -28.83 -11.03
N GLY A 566 5.71 -27.60 -11.03
CA GLY A 566 6.05 -26.85 -12.24
C GLY A 566 4.84 -26.25 -12.96
N LEU A 567 5.11 -25.20 -13.72
CA LEU A 567 4.10 -24.41 -14.44
C LEU A 567 3.96 -24.85 -15.89
N ARG A 568 2.71 -25.05 -16.35
CA ARG A 568 2.39 -25.23 -17.75
C ARG A 568 2.41 -23.91 -18.51
N CYS A 569 1.82 -22.86 -17.95
CA CYS A 569 1.74 -21.58 -18.63
C CYS A 569 1.71 -20.39 -17.66
N VAL A 570 2.37 -19.32 -18.07
CA VAL A 570 2.32 -18.00 -17.42
C VAL A 570 1.97 -16.96 -18.48
N VAL A 571 0.87 -16.25 -18.29
CA VAL A 571 0.42 -15.16 -19.16
C VAL A 571 0.56 -13.84 -18.43
N THR A 572 1.26 -12.88 -19.01
CA THR A 572 1.33 -11.49 -18.52
C THR A 572 0.70 -10.52 -19.50
N HIS A 573 -0.20 -9.69 -19.02
CA HIS A 573 -0.78 -8.57 -19.76
C HIS A 573 -0.29 -7.26 -19.11
N ASP A 574 0.62 -6.56 -19.77
CA ASP A 574 1.28 -5.36 -19.24
C ASP A 574 1.66 -4.40 -20.39
N ILE A 575 1.99 -3.16 -20.01
CA ILE A 575 2.42 -2.12 -20.95
C ILE A 575 3.92 -2.19 -21.28
N TYR A 576 4.74 -2.82 -20.42
CA TYR A 576 6.19 -2.89 -20.55
C TYR A 576 6.73 -4.30 -20.33
N LEU A 577 7.91 -4.58 -20.91
CA LEU A 577 8.68 -5.79 -20.62
C LEU A 577 9.33 -5.66 -19.23
N THR A 578 8.54 -5.91 -18.20
CA THR A 578 8.99 -5.95 -16.81
C THR A 578 9.77 -7.25 -16.54
N PRO A 579 10.57 -7.33 -15.46
CA PRO A 579 11.18 -8.60 -15.02
C PRO A 579 10.16 -9.73 -14.88
N THR A 580 8.96 -9.44 -14.38
CA THR A 580 7.86 -10.41 -14.31
C THR A 580 7.35 -10.82 -15.70
N ALA A 581 7.21 -9.88 -16.64
CA ALA A 581 6.85 -10.24 -18.01
C ALA A 581 7.91 -11.15 -18.67
N MET A 582 9.18 -10.93 -18.37
CA MET A 582 10.28 -11.74 -18.94
C MET A 582 10.34 -13.19 -18.45
N ILE A 583 9.60 -13.56 -17.41
CA ILE A 583 9.44 -14.96 -16.98
C ILE A 583 8.12 -15.58 -17.42
N SER A 584 7.40 -14.94 -18.34
CA SER A 584 6.11 -15.41 -18.86
C SER A 584 6.27 -16.20 -20.17
N ASP A 585 5.28 -17.04 -20.48
CA ASP A 585 5.21 -17.76 -21.73
C ASP A 585 4.53 -16.94 -22.84
N TYR A 586 3.51 -16.16 -22.45
CA TYR A 586 2.82 -15.21 -23.31
C TYR A 586 2.83 -13.83 -22.66
N ILE A 587 3.13 -12.82 -23.48
CA ILE A 587 3.12 -11.41 -23.06
C ILE A 587 2.16 -10.67 -24.00
N LEU A 588 1.09 -10.13 -23.45
CA LEU A 588 0.03 -9.46 -24.17
C LEU A 588 0.16 -7.94 -23.99
N PRO A 589 0.12 -7.13 -25.07
CA PRO A 589 0.26 -5.70 -24.99
C PRO A 589 -1.00 -5.05 -24.43
N ALA A 590 -0.85 -4.33 -23.31
CA ALA A 590 -1.94 -3.65 -22.63
C ALA A 590 -2.06 -2.18 -23.08
N THR A 591 -3.31 -1.67 -23.10
CA THR A 591 -3.57 -0.23 -23.14
C THR A 591 -3.08 0.45 -21.87
N THR A 592 -2.81 1.75 -21.98
CA THR A 592 -2.79 2.62 -20.78
C THR A 592 -4.21 3.10 -20.49
N SER A 593 -4.49 3.57 -19.27
CA SER A 593 -5.80 4.13 -18.91
C SER A 593 -6.24 5.35 -19.72
N TYR A 594 -5.40 5.88 -20.60
CA TYR A 594 -5.71 7.01 -21.48
C TYR A 594 -6.15 6.58 -22.88
N GLU A 595 -6.20 5.28 -23.12
CA GLU A 595 -6.59 4.63 -24.36
C GLU A 595 -7.90 3.84 -24.23
N GLU A 596 -8.59 3.98 -23.09
CA GLU A 596 -9.83 3.24 -22.78
C GLU A 596 -10.81 4.08 -21.94
N THR A 597 -12.07 3.67 -21.90
CA THR A 597 -13.10 4.28 -21.05
C THR A 597 -13.16 3.54 -19.71
N ASP A 598 -13.15 4.28 -18.59
CA ASP A 598 -13.35 3.73 -17.26
C ASP A 598 -13.90 4.80 -16.28
N ILE A 599 -14.13 4.43 -15.05
CA ILE A 599 -14.39 5.35 -13.95
C ILE A 599 -13.32 5.20 -12.89
N ILE A 600 -12.71 6.32 -12.51
CA ILE A 600 -11.89 6.43 -11.32
C ILE A 600 -12.66 7.21 -10.26
N LYS A 601 -12.71 6.71 -9.06
CA LYS A 601 -13.31 7.40 -7.94
C LYS A 601 -12.39 7.46 -6.74
N GLY A 602 -12.71 8.35 -5.81
CA GLY A 602 -11.89 8.66 -4.65
C GLY A 602 -11.24 7.44 -4.00
N GLY A 603 -9.98 7.60 -3.66
CA GLY A 603 -9.08 6.55 -3.19
C GLY A 603 -9.07 6.38 -1.67
N THR A 604 -7.96 5.84 -1.17
CA THR A 604 -7.82 5.41 0.22
C THR A 604 -7.84 6.54 1.26
N ALA A 605 -7.60 7.79 0.90
CA ALA A 605 -7.65 8.89 1.87
C ALA A 605 -8.69 9.96 1.51
N TRP A 606 -8.94 10.22 0.24
CA TRP A 606 -9.97 11.17 -0.18
C TRP A 606 -10.99 10.48 -1.10
N THR A 607 -12.25 10.48 -0.72
CA THR A 607 -13.33 9.75 -1.41
C THR A 607 -14.34 10.64 -2.13
N GLY A 608 -14.26 11.95 -1.93
CA GLY A 608 -15.27 12.92 -2.39
C GLY A 608 -15.20 13.30 -3.87
N PHE A 609 -14.71 12.41 -4.76
CA PHE A 609 -14.75 12.67 -6.20
C PHE A 609 -15.03 11.42 -7.02
N ALA A 610 -15.56 11.61 -8.22
CA ALA A 610 -15.64 10.63 -9.29
C ALA A 610 -15.18 11.27 -10.59
N CYS A 611 -14.41 10.54 -11.38
CA CYS A 611 -13.94 11.00 -12.69
C CYS A 611 -14.30 9.96 -13.74
N CYS A 612 -15.05 10.37 -14.76
CA CYS A 612 -15.23 9.59 -15.97
C CYS A 612 -13.98 9.77 -16.82
N GLU A 613 -13.34 8.68 -17.12
CA GLU A 613 -12.19 8.63 -18.00
C GLU A 613 -12.66 8.34 -19.40
N SER A 614 -12.33 9.21 -20.33
CA SER A 614 -12.58 9.00 -21.76
C SER A 614 -11.26 8.78 -22.46
N PRO A 615 -11.21 7.98 -23.54
CA PRO A 615 -10.00 7.81 -24.32
C PRO A 615 -9.48 9.17 -24.81
N ALA A 616 -8.24 9.49 -24.45
CA ALA A 616 -7.56 10.68 -24.99
C ALA A 616 -6.96 10.43 -26.36
N ILE A 617 -6.65 9.18 -26.65
CA ILE A 617 -6.12 8.68 -27.93
C ILE A 617 -6.68 7.28 -28.19
N ASP A 618 -6.68 6.89 -29.45
CA ASP A 618 -6.95 5.50 -29.82
C ASP A 618 -5.88 4.56 -29.24
N PRO A 619 -6.20 3.28 -29.01
CA PRO A 619 -5.21 2.30 -28.58
C PRO A 619 -3.99 2.28 -29.51
N MET A 620 -2.81 2.49 -28.91
CA MET A 620 -1.55 2.47 -29.68
C MET A 620 -1.16 1.03 -30.02
N PHE A 621 -0.57 0.85 -31.20
CA PHE A 621 -0.09 -0.45 -31.66
C PHE A 621 -1.23 -1.49 -31.71
N GLU A 622 -0.94 -2.73 -31.33
CA GLU A 622 -1.94 -3.78 -31.20
C GLU A 622 -2.43 -3.97 -29.73
N CYS A 623 -2.33 -2.91 -28.90
CA CYS A 623 -2.71 -2.99 -27.49
C CYS A 623 -4.22 -3.16 -27.31
N LYS A 624 -4.62 -3.95 -26.31
CA LYS A 624 -6.02 -4.15 -25.96
C LYS A 624 -6.26 -3.93 -24.47
N PRO A 625 -7.43 -3.39 -24.08
CA PRO A 625 -7.88 -3.36 -22.69
C PRO A 625 -8.00 -4.76 -22.09
N ILE A 626 -7.83 -4.88 -20.78
CA ILE A 626 -7.99 -6.18 -20.09
C ILE A 626 -9.39 -6.77 -20.29
N TYR A 627 -10.43 -5.95 -20.31
CA TYR A 627 -11.80 -6.41 -20.54
C TYR A 627 -11.93 -7.12 -21.89
N GLU A 628 -11.36 -6.53 -22.95
CA GLU A 628 -11.40 -7.11 -24.29
C GLU A 628 -10.57 -8.42 -24.37
N VAL A 629 -9.43 -8.48 -23.70
CA VAL A 629 -8.64 -9.74 -23.62
C VAL A 629 -9.45 -10.82 -22.93
N CYS A 630 -10.09 -10.51 -21.81
CA CYS A 630 -10.96 -11.45 -21.09
C CYS A 630 -12.14 -11.89 -21.96
N ARG A 631 -12.76 -10.98 -22.72
CA ARG A 631 -13.86 -11.30 -23.63
C ARG A 631 -13.43 -12.30 -24.71
N LEU A 632 -12.28 -12.05 -25.35
CA LEU A 632 -11.75 -12.94 -26.39
C LEU A 632 -11.44 -14.34 -25.84
N VAL A 633 -10.82 -14.41 -24.67
CA VAL A 633 -10.56 -15.71 -24.00
C VAL A 633 -11.88 -16.36 -23.58
N ALA A 634 -12.84 -15.62 -23.05
CA ALA A 634 -14.16 -16.14 -22.67
C ALA A 634 -14.92 -16.73 -23.88
N ALA A 635 -14.79 -16.13 -25.06
CA ALA A 635 -15.36 -16.64 -26.30
C ALA A 635 -14.79 -18.03 -26.65
N GLU A 636 -13.46 -18.19 -26.60
CA GLU A 636 -12.80 -19.48 -26.83
C GLU A 636 -13.15 -20.54 -25.77
N LEU A 637 -13.41 -20.10 -24.53
CA LEU A 637 -13.81 -20.97 -23.43
C LEU A 637 -15.32 -21.27 -23.41
N GLY A 638 -16.11 -20.62 -24.28
CA GLY A 638 -17.56 -20.81 -24.42
C GLY A 638 -18.39 -20.14 -23.31
N VAL A 639 -17.87 -19.08 -22.67
CA VAL A 639 -18.52 -18.33 -21.59
C VAL A 639 -18.61 -16.82 -21.86
N GLU A 640 -18.51 -16.39 -23.13
CA GLU A 640 -18.53 -14.98 -23.52
C GLU A 640 -19.81 -14.26 -23.07
N GLU A 641 -20.99 -14.87 -23.31
CA GLU A 641 -22.28 -14.29 -22.94
C GLU A 641 -22.41 -14.13 -21.42
N ASP A 642 -21.98 -15.13 -20.65
CA ASP A 642 -21.95 -15.03 -19.18
C ASP A 642 -21.00 -13.93 -18.69
N PHE A 643 -19.85 -13.77 -19.33
CA PHE A 643 -18.86 -12.77 -18.97
C PHE A 643 -19.31 -11.36 -19.33
N THR A 644 -19.81 -11.16 -20.56
CA THR A 644 -20.15 -9.82 -21.06
C THR A 644 -21.57 -9.39 -20.70
N GLU A 645 -22.51 -10.32 -20.53
CA GLU A 645 -23.95 -10.03 -20.49
C GLU A 645 -24.40 -9.16 -21.70
N GLY A 646 -23.74 -9.35 -22.86
CA GLY A 646 -23.95 -8.59 -24.07
C GLY A 646 -23.41 -7.15 -24.05
N ARG A 647 -22.59 -6.78 -23.07
CA ARG A 647 -22.07 -5.41 -22.89
C ARG A 647 -20.62 -5.29 -23.34
N THR A 648 -20.30 -4.17 -23.96
CA THR A 648 -18.93 -3.68 -24.16
C THR A 648 -18.37 -3.08 -22.86
N GLN A 649 -17.10 -2.71 -22.85
CA GLN A 649 -16.50 -1.98 -21.71
C GLN A 649 -17.20 -0.64 -21.46
N GLU A 650 -17.56 0.09 -22.52
CA GLU A 650 -18.25 1.38 -22.41
C GLU A 650 -19.68 1.20 -21.84
N ASP A 651 -20.42 0.17 -22.30
CA ASP A 651 -21.74 -0.18 -21.75
C ASP A 651 -21.66 -0.53 -20.25
N TRP A 652 -20.58 -1.16 -19.81
CA TRP A 652 -20.34 -1.41 -18.38
C TRP A 652 -20.05 -0.14 -17.60
N VAL A 653 -19.31 0.80 -18.17
CA VAL A 653 -19.06 2.11 -17.54
C VAL A 653 -20.36 2.92 -17.42
N GLU A 654 -21.22 2.88 -18.45
CA GLU A 654 -22.56 3.48 -18.40
C GLU A 654 -23.43 2.82 -17.32
N TRP A 655 -23.44 1.49 -17.25
CA TRP A 655 -24.14 0.76 -16.21
C TRP A 655 -23.68 1.15 -14.80
N LEU A 656 -22.38 1.29 -14.58
CA LEU A 656 -21.82 1.74 -13.30
C LEU A 656 -22.29 3.15 -12.94
N TRP A 657 -22.34 4.05 -13.91
CA TRP A 657 -22.90 5.39 -13.76
C TRP A 657 -24.38 5.31 -13.37
N GLU A 658 -25.17 4.48 -14.06
CA GLU A 658 -26.60 4.26 -13.75
C GLU A 658 -26.77 3.79 -12.29
N GLN A 659 -25.97 2.84 -11.83
CA GLN A 659 -26.01 2.36 -10.44
C GLN A 659 -25.70 3.50 -9.45
N GLY A 660 -24.75 4.37 -9.74
CA GLY A 660 -24.46 5.57 -8.96
C GLY A 660 -25.66 6.52 -8.90
N LYS A 661 -26.31 6.77 -10.04
CA LYS A 661 -27.53 7.60 -10.15
C LYS A 661 -28.69 7.00 -9.34
N GLU A 662 -28.94 5.71 -9.48
CA GLU A 662 -29.99 5.01 -8.73
C GLU A 662 -29.72 5.09 -7.21
N ALA A 663 -28.46 5.05 -6.78
CA ALA A 663 -28.06 5.21 -5.40
C ALA A 663 -28.11 6.67 -4.91
N GLY A 664 -28.41 7.65 -5.78
CA GLY A 664 -28.60 9.06 -5.48
C GLY A 664 -27.35 9.93 -5.62
N ASP A 665 -26.34 9.50 -6.39
CA ASP A 665 -25.19 10.33 -6.70
C ASP A 665 -25.59 11.47 -7.66
N ASP A 666 -25.09 12.67 -7.39
CA ASP A 666 -25.19 13.81 -8.30
C ASP A 666 -24.01 13.81 -9.30
N ILE A 667 -24.19 13.10 -10.40
CA ILE A 667 -23.19 12.86 -11.45
C ILE A 667 -23.75 13.12 -12.86
N GLY A 668 -24.56 14.18 -13.03
CA GLY A 668 -25.19 14.58 -14.28
C GLY A 668 -26.54 13.92 -14.52
N ALA A 669 -27.31 14.47 -15.44
CA ALA A 669 -28.63 13.98 -15.82
C ALA A 669 -28.53 12.84 -16.83
N THR A 670 -27.49 12.82 -17.64
CA THR A 670 -27.21 11.81 -18.67
C THR A 670 -25.77 11.31 -18.57
N PHE A 671 -25.51 10.15 -19.15
CA PHE A 671 -24.15 9.60 -19.21
C PHE A 671 -23.21 10.49 -20.04
N GLU A 672 -23.73 11.09 -21.11
CA GLU A 672 -22.96 12.05 -21.91
C GLU A 672 -22.55 13.29 -21.10
N GLU A 673 -23.43 13.83 -20.25
CA GLU A 673 -23.08 14.93 -19.35
C GLU A 673 -22.00 14.51 -18.34
N PHE A 674 -22.08 13.27 -17.84
CA PHE A 674 -21.08 12.71 -16.95
C PHE A 674 -19.70 12.62 -17.62
N LYS A 675 -19.65 12.14 -18.86
CA LYS A 675 -18.45 12.05 -19.69
C LYS A 675 -17.90 13.44 -20.04
N GLU A 676 -18.75 14.35 -20.49
CA GLU A 676 -18.34 15.68 -20.96
C GLU A 676 -17.72 16.51 -19.83
N LYS A 677 -18.32 16.52 -18.65
CA LYS A 677 -17.76 17.19 -17.47
C LYS A 677 -16.53 16.46 -16.94
N GLY A 678 -16.49 15.15 -16.98
CA GLY A 678 -15.40 14.26 -16.61
C GLY A 678 -15.15 14.21 -15.11
N LEU A 679 -14.79 15.30 -14.44
CA LEU A 679 -14.51 15.33 -13.00
C LEU A 679 -15.70 15.88 -12.20
N TRP A 680 -16.21 15.07 -11.29
CA TRP A 680 -17.29 15.39 -10.36
C TRP A 680 -16.75 15.37 -8.93
N LYS A 681 -17.10 16.37 -8.13
CA LYS A 681 -16.69 16.50 -6.74
C LYS A 681 -17.90 16.73 -5.85
N GLN A 682 -17.89 16.10 -4.67
CA GLN A 682 -18.89 16.36 -3.65
C GLN A 682 -18.69 17.78 -3.09
N THR A 683 -19.79 18.49 -2.93
CA THR A 683 -19.84 19.88 -2.44
C THR A 683 -20.57 20.01 -1.13
N ASP A 684 -21.13 18.91 -0.61
CA ASP A 684 -21.90 18.91 0.61
C ASP A 684 -21.04 19.19 1.84
N GLU A 685 -21.57 19.95 2.78
CA GLU A 685 -20.95 20.10 4.08
C GLU A 685 -20.86 18.73 4.76
N HIS A 686 -19.67 18.43 5.27
CA HIS A 686 -19.38 17.14 5.87
C HIS A 686 -18.69 17.33 7.22
N THR A 687 -19.21 16.66 8.25
CA THR A 687 -18.56 16.56 9.54
C THR A 687 -17.62 15.35 9.52
N PRO A 688 -16.33 15.53 9.86
CA PRO A 688 -15.39 14.43 9.88
C PRO A 688 -15.87 13.27 10.75
N ALA A 689 -15.77 12.05 10.23
CA ALA A 689 -16.08 10.85 10.99
C ALA A 689 -15.00 10.57 12.04
N ILE A 690 -15.42 10.32 13.27
CA ILE A 690 -14.58 10.01 14.40
C ILE A 690 -14.68 8.51 14.72
N ALA A 691 -13.55 7.83 14.84
CA ALA A 691 -13.50 6.44 15.24
C ALA A 691 -13.92 6.30 16.71
N LYS A 692 -14.98 5.53 16.97
CA LYS A 692 -15.58 5.41 18.30
C LYS A 692 -15.14 4.14 19.01
N PRO A 693 -14.80 4.22 20.30
CA PRO A 693 -14.42 3.04 21.08
C PRO A 693 -15.56 2.03 21.27
N GLU A 694 -16.82 2.44 21.07
CA GLU A 694 -17.99 1.53 21.14
C GLU A 694 -18.16 0.65 19.88
N ALA A 695 -17.42 0.96 18.81
CA ALA A 695 -17.50 0.22 17.54
C ALA A 695 -16.44 -0.89 17.42
N ILE A 696 -15.84 -1.33 18.54
CA ILE A 696 -14.80 -2.35 18.57
C ILE A 696 -15.39 -3.72 18.19
N LYS A 697 -14.71 -4.41 17.28
CA LYS A 697 -15.16 -5.70 16.72
C LYS A 697 -14.30 -6.87 17.18
N THR A 698 -13.61 -6.73 18.30
CA THR A 698 -12.88 -7.84 18.92
C THR A 698 -13.85 -8.84 19.54
N PRO A 699 -13.46 -10.09 19.80
CA PRO A 699 -14.30 -11.08 20.47
C PRO A 699 -14.82 -10.62 21.84
N SER A 700 -14.05 -9.83 22.57
CA SER A 700 -14.43 -9.29 23.88
C SER A 700 -15.30 -8.03 23.80
N GLY A 701 -15.39 -7.39 22.65
CA GLY A 701 -15.97 -6.04 22.50
C GLY A 701 -15.16 -4.94 23.17
N LYS A 702 -13.88 -5.22 23.53
CA LYS A 702 -12.91 -4.29 24.14
C LYS A 702 -11.62 -4.29 23.33
N TYR A 703 -10.75 -3.31 23.58
CA TYR A 703 -9.37 -3.36 23.08
C TYR A 703 -8.61 -4.50 23.76
N GLU A 704 -8.02 -5.40 22.95
CA GLU A 704 -7.30 -6.57 23.47
C GLU A 704 -5.80 -6.28 23.45
N VAL A 705 -5.28 -5.66 24.54
CA VAL A 705 -3.83 -5.50 24.74
C VAL A 705 -3.17 -6.88 24.76
N PHE A 706 -3.78 -7.82 25.50
CA PHE A 706 -3.45 -9.23 25.37
C PHE A 706 -4.46 -9.89 24.43
N SER A 707 -3.98 -10.34 23.28
CA SER A 707 -4.80 -11.12 22.35
C SER A 707 -4.70 -12.61 22.65
N LYS A 708 -5.80 -13.20 23.12
CA LYS A 708 -5.91 -14.65 23.30
C LYS A 708 -5.71 -15.39 21.98
N GLN A 709 -6.19 -14.84 20.88
CA GLN A 709 -6.03 -15.44 19.55
C GLN A 709 -4.55 -15.53 19.15
N ALA A 710 -3.79 -14.43 19.30
CA ALA A 710 -2.36 -14.43 19.01
C ALA A 710 -1.60 -15.40 19.92
N TYR A 711 -1.94 -15.42 21.22
CA TYR A 711 -1.32 -16.32 22.18
C TYR A 711 -1.57 -17.79 21.82
N ASN A 712 -2.80 -18.18 21.49
CA ASN A 712 -3.12 -19.54 21.10
C ASN A 712 -2.42 -19.95 19.80
N LEU A 713 -2.36 -19.05 18.81
CA LEU A 713 -1.60 -19.29 17.60
C LEU A 713 -0.13 -19.57 17.89
N SER A 714 0.51 -18.81 18.79
CA SER A 714 1.90 -19.04 19.19
C SER A 714 2.16 -20.41 19.80
N LYS A 715 1.11 -21.08 20.32
CA LYS A 715 1.20 -22.40 20.95
C LYS A 715 0.82 -23.56 20.02
N GLN A 716 0.05 -23.30 18.97
CA GLN A 716 -0.54 -24.36 18.14
C GLN A 716 0.02 -24.37 16.71
N TRP A 717 0.65 -23.30 16.27
CA TRP A 717 1.16 -23.19 14.94
C TRP A 717 2.64 -23.54 14.87
N ASP A 718 2.96 -24.58 14.12
CA ASP A 718 4.32 -24.81 13.67
C ASP A 718 4.62 -23.79 12.57
N LEU A 719 5.05 -22.59 12.97
CA LEU A 719 5.41 -21.52 12.04
C LEU A 719 6.66 -21.93 11.26
N THR A 720 6.47 -22.76 10.27
CA THR A 720 7.53 -23.14 9.35
C THR A 720 7.49 -22.19 8.15
N CYS A 721 8.31 -21.16 8.18
CA CYS A 721 8.64 -20.45 6.94
C CYS A 721 9.44 -21.41 6.07
N GLY A 722 8.78 -22.08 5.10
CA GLY A 722 9.44 -23.00 4.19
C GLY A 722 10.07 -24.24 4.84
N GLY A 723 9.45 -24.77 5.89
CA GLY A 723 9.95 -25.98 6.57
C GLY A 723 11.10 -25.76 7.53
N VAL A 724 11.52 -24.53 7.75
CA VAL A 724 12.56 -24.20 8.71
C VAL A 724 11.93 -23.50 9.90
N ILE A 725 11.72 -24.25 11.00
CA ILE A 725 11.54 -23.61 12.31
C ILE A 725 12.91 -23.06 12.68
N PRO A 726 13.04 -21.73 12.94
CA PRO A 726 14.29 -21.24 13.47
C PRO A 726 14.62 -21.96 14.78
N ASP A 727 15.76 -22.64 14.84
CA ASP A 727 16.24 -23.37 16.03
C ASP A 727 16.43 -22.47 17.27
N ASP A 728 16.28 -21.16 17.11
CA ASP A 728 16.55 -20.11 18.08
C ASP A 728 15.28 -19.58 18.78
N GLY A 729 14.12 -20.22 18.60
CA GLY A 729 12.95 -20.02 19.46
C GLY A 729 12.33 -18.61 19.38
N TYR A 730 12.41 -17.90 18.25
CA TYR A 730 11.70 -16.63 18.07
C TYR A 730 10.19 -16.88 18.05
N ASP A 731 9.55 -16.60 19.17
CA ASP A 731 8.10 -16.44 19.25
C ASP A 731 7.72 -15.15 18.50
N GLN A 732 7.55 -15.25 17.19
CA GLN A 732 7.20 -14.10 16.33
C GLN A 732 5.77 -13.62 16.55
N ILE A 733 4.88 -14.49 17.03
CA ILE A 733 3.51 -14.18 17.40
C ILE A 733 3.43 -14.21 18.93
N THR A 734 3.07 -13.07 19.53
CA THR A 734 2.97 -12.93 20.98
C THR A 734 1.58 -12.43 21.38
N GLY A 735 1.06 -12.88 22.53
CA GLY A 735 -0.20 -12.38 23.07
C GLY A 735 -0.17 -10.87 23.28
N LEU A 736 0.89 -10.36 23.90
CA LEU A 736 1.14 -8.92 24.08
C LEU A 736 2.01 -8.34 22.95
N PRO A 737 1.87 -7.05 22.62
CA PRO A 737 2.77 -6.36 21.70
C PRO A 737 4.09 -5.98 22.40
N VAL A 738 4.90 -6.98 22.74
CA VAL A 738 6.21 -6.82 23.38
C VAL A 738 7.32 -6.61 22.37
N TRP A 739 8.42 -5.99 22.83
CA TRP A 739 9.65 -5.97 22.04
C TRP A 739 10.45 -7.25 22.25
N TYR A 740 10.96 -7.78 21.18
CA TYR A 740 11.98 -8.84 21.15
C TYR A 740 12.99 -8.55 20.04
N VAL A 741 14.17 -9.10 20.15
CA VAL A 741 15.21 -8.99 19.11
C VAL A 741 14.78 -9.84 17.91
N ALA A 742 14.49 -9.20 16.80
CA ALA A 742 14.23 -9.89 15.56
C ALA A 742 15.55 -10.30 14.89
N LYS A 743 15.56 -11.46 14.22
CA LYS A 743 16.72 -11.96 13.49
C LYS A 743 17.13 -10.97 12.37
N GLU A 744 18.43 -10.79 12.18
CA GLU A 744 19.01 -9.87 11.18
C GLU A 744 18.55 -8.40 11.36
N ALA A 745 18.07 -8.04 12.55
CA ALA A 745 17.62 -6.71 12.89
C ALA A 745 18.53 -6.05 13.92
N TYR A 746 18.23 -4.80 14.25
CA TYR A 746 18.97 -4.09 15.30
C TYR A 746 18.85 -4.83 16.65
N GLY A 747 19.98 -5.10 17.28
CA GLY A 747 20.07 -5.88 18.51
C GLY A 747 20.43 -7.35 18.30
N ASP A 748 20.45 -7.85 17.08
CA ASP A 748 21.07 -9.14 16.75
C ASP A 748 22.60 -8.99 16.71
N ASP A 749 23.23 -9.12 17.88
CA ASP A 749 24.68 -8.89 18.05
C ASP A 749 25.53 -9.83 17.18
N ALA A 750 25.02 -11.02 16.86
CA ALA A 750 25.72 -11.97 16.03
C ALA A 750 25.75 -11.50 14.57
N ALA A 751 24.59 -11.09 14.04
CA ALA A 751 24.50 -10.55 12.68
C ALA A 751 25.23 -9.21 12.56
N MET A 752 25.09 -8.30 13.54
CA MET A 752 25.74 -6.99 13.53
C MET A 752 27.26 -7.03 13.58
N LYS A 753 27.84 -8.10 14.09
CA LYS A 753 29.29 -8.28 14.09
C LYS A 753 29.86 -8.42 12.68
N ASP A 754 29.13 -9.10 11.81
CA ASP A 754 29.54 -9.36 10.44
C ASP A 754 28.93 -8.33 9.46
N TYR A 755 27.76 -7.78 9.78
CA TYR A 755 26.99 -6.82 8.97
C TYR A 755 26.61 -5.61 9.81
N PRO A 756 27.53 -4.63 10.01
CA PRO A 756 27.33 -3.55 10.98
C PRO A 756 26.37 -2.46 10.55
N PHE A 757 25.82 -2.52 9.34
CA PHE A 757 24.88 -1.52 8.81
C PHE A 757 23.46 -2.07 8.78
N GLN A 758 22.52 -1.28 9.29
CA GLN A 758 21.09 -1.55 9.16
C GLN A 758 20.60 -1.02 7.82
N LEU A 759 20.10 -1.92 6.95
CA LEU A 759 19.47 -1.52 5.68
C LEU A 759 18.06 -0.99 5.92
N ILE A 760 17.77 0.17 5.36
CA ILE A 760 16.44 0.78 5.35
C ILE A 760 16.03 1.04 3.90
N GLY A 761 14.91 0.49 3.47
CA GLY A 761 14.28 0.81 2.19
C GLY A 761 13.27 1.94 2.37
N HIS A 762 13.40 3.02 1.60
CA HIS A 762 12.43 4.11 1.60
C HIS A 762 11.84 4.37 0.20
N HIS A 763 10.64 4.93 0.16
CA HIS A 763 10.02 5.35 -1.09
C HIS A 763 10.68 6.63 -1.63
N THR A 764 10.88 6.68 -2.96
CA THR A 764 11.41 7.86 -3.64
C THR A 764 10.28 8.69 -4.25
N LYS A 765 10.52 9.97 -4.51
CA LYS A 765 9.58 10.84 -5.21
C LYS A 765 9.39 10.49 -6.68
N SER A 766 10.39 9.87 -7.31
CA SER A 766 10.41 9.61 -8.76
C SER A 766 9.55 8.44 -9.18
N ARG A 767 9.32 7.46 -8.30
CA ARG A 767 8.58 6.24 -8.65
C ARG A 767 7.64 5.79 -7.53
N THR A 768 6.76 4.87 -7.88
CA THR A 768 5.91 4.15 -6.94
C THR A 768 6.11 2.66 -7.20
N HIS A 769 6.76 1.95 -6.28
CA HIS A 769 7.28 0.61 -6.51
C HIS A 769 8.09 0.56 -7.82
N SER A 770 7.73 -0.27 -8.79
CA SER A 770 8.38 -0.30 -10.12
C SER A 770 7.76 0.68 -11.14
N SER A 771 6.59 1.25 -10.86
CA SER A 771 5.95 2.21 -11.77
C SER A 771 6.75 3.50 -11.85
N TYR A 772 6.89 4.03 -13.07
CA TYR A 772 7.70 5.21 -13.45
C TYR A 772 9.22 5.00 -13.43
N GLY A 773 9.73 3.80 -13.14
CA GLY A 773 11.17 3.53 -13.16
C GLY A 773 11.83 3.70 -14.53
N ASN A 774 11.04 3.69 -15.60
CA ASN A 774 11.49 3.93 -16.98
C ASN A 774 11.17 5.34 -17.51
N VAL A 775 10.87 6.30 -16.64
CA VAL A 775 10.65 7.70 -17.01
C VAL A 775 11.92 8.51 -16.76
N ALA A 776 12.72 8.68 -17.79
CA ALA A 776 14.09 9.21 -17.71
C ALA A 776 14.20 10.59 -17.02
N TRP A 777 13.24 11.51 -17.25
CA TRP A 777 13.31 12.82 -16.60
C TRP A 777 13.02 12.77 -15.10
N LEU A 778 12.20 11.83 -14.62
CA LEU A 778 12.01 11.61 -13.19
C LEU A 778 13.28 11.08 -12.54
N GLU A 779 13.98 10.15 -13.22
CA GLU A 779 15.26 9.62 -12.77
C GLU A 779 16.33 10.72 -12.73
N SER A 780 16.34 11.64 -13.70
CA SER A 780 17.28 12.77 -13.71
C SER A 780 17.08 13.77 -12.56
N VAL A 781 15.84 13.92 -12.09
CA VAL A 781 15.50 14.84 -10.97
C VAL A 781 15.72 14.17 -9.63
N HIS A 782 15.40 12.89 -9.51
CA HIS A 782 15.51 12.08 -8.31
C HIS A 782 16.16 10.73 -8.63
N PRO A 783 17.46 10.69 -8.88
CA PRO A 783 18.17 9.46 -9.19
C PRO A 783 18.15 8.50 -7.99
N GLN A 784 18.22 7.22 -8.28
CA GLN A 784 18.36 6.23 -7.22
C GLN A 784 19.74 6.38 -6.55
N GLN A 785 19.74 6.45 -5.22
CA GLN A 785 20.92 6.71 -4.42
C GLN A 785 21.01 5.74 -3.25
N LEU A 786 22.21 5.37 -2.88
CA LEU A 786 22.55 4.74 -1.61
C LEU A 786 23.01 5.83 -0.65
N TRP A 787 22.32 5.98 0.46
CA TRP A 787 22.67 6.93 1.52
C TRP A 787 23.30 6.16 2.67
N ILE A 788 24.47 6.63 3.10
CA ILE A 788 25.23 6.04 4.21
C ILE A 788 25.44 7.15 5.23
N ASN A 789 25.12 6.85 6.48
CA ASN A 789 25.35 7.76 7.63
C ASN A 789 26.70 7.44 8.27
#